data_8d125cd6b0f97fb354d725da9ab61c6c
#
_entry.id   8d125cd6b0f97fb354d725da9ab61c6c
#
_cell.length_a   1.000
_cell.length_b   1.000
_cell.length_c   1.000
_cell.angle_alpha   90.00
_cell.angle_beta   90.00
_cell.angle_gamma   90.00
#
_symmetry.space_group_name_H-M   'P 1'
#
loop_
_entity.id
_entity.type
_entity.pdbx_description
1 polymer ?
#
loop_
_entity_poly.entity_id
_entity_poly.type
_entity_poly.pdbx_seq_one_letter_code
_entity_poly.pdbx_strand_id
1 'polypeptide(L)'
;MEDCNGEDIIATPELPLEIIVYIQSFLQASDRKDASLVCRSWYYASQDFHFQKNLTFSFPASASSLELIKGLGRKSRCSLIIKQLDGFSMSRSLLMEVGLCLGSKLESLALPGSSITEASLLSLLPRLTSLRRLDLRGLDSLFMSGAFLSREEHRHQVRSALSGLEELDLSDLRYLSDLTFNRLTSCTPGLRRLSLAGCHIAFEFDPYRGCPAGAVKDSSALLSLRNLKRLVTEQRWTLVALDLSRTSITPDSLRTVAQVPDLVLEELRLHGCKELTDYSIEVLVKHQPSLQRLDISACTELTSRSVEAVAQGLKALTQLSLSRDWRITEKGLAELLSVSSLRSLDLSECLHVSGTEIVKGLTGCTTARAQLDTLSLKSCTYIRDFAVFSLTQLLGNTLRELDLTLCVNVTDLSVRAIATYLQGLVVLRLGLCKEITDWGLLGMVEATKCEPDQETADKGPRFTRTFGNMGFFKPPRLPFDEKPKLVTHNDLQQFKQQAGASLLALNRLQELDLSACPKLTDSSITQVLRYPDLRRLSLSMLPEITDASLASVACHCRSLTSLALSHCPGISDRGVAQAAPYLHRLQHLYLSGCSNITDRSLFLLLQHCDRLQTLDISSCKNISPTTVDLLQSRLPFLENVHHKFIETRSCYRKK
;
A
#
# COMPACT_ATOMS: atom_id res chain seq x y z
N MET A 1 -71.49 -2.79 0.40
CA MET A 1 -71.01 -3.77 1.38
C MET A 1 -69.63 -4.15 0.90
N GLU A 2 -68.76 -3.65 1.44
CA GLU A 2 -67.97 -3.22 2.54
C GLU A 2 -66.52 -3.25 2.14
N ASP A 3 -65.96 -2.11 2.24
CA ASP A 3 -64.53 -1.85 2.23
C ASP A 3 -63.79 -2.70 3.24
N CYS A 4 -62.60 -3.12 2.91
CA CYS A 4 -61.45 -3.40 3.75
C CYS A 4 -60.24 -3.57 2.79
N ASN A 5 -59.11 -2.98 2.84
CA ASN A 5 -58.33 -2.37 3.90
C ASN A 5 -57.32 -1.42 3.25
N GLY A 6 -57.25 -0.21 3.71
CA GLY A 6 -56.05 0.58 3.56
C GLY A 6 -54.97 -0.02 4.46
N GLU A 7 -53.96 -0.64 3.89
CA GLU A 7 -52.71 -0.81 4.57
C GLU A 7 -52.05 0.57 4.65
N ASP A 8 -52.03 1.13 5.84
CA ASP A 8 -51.21 2.29 6.19
C ASP A 8 -49.74 1.91 5.89
N ILE A 9 -49.28 2.26 4.70
CA ILE A 9 -47.84 2.30 4.39
C ILE A 9 -47.29 3.38 5.33
N ILE A 10 -46.73 2.97 6.46
CA ILE A 10 -45.91 3.83 7.32
C ILE A 10 -44.80 4.35 6.41
N ALA A 11 -44.97 5.58 5.91
CA ALA A 11 -43.95 6.28 5.15
C ALA A 11 -42.77 6.45 6.10
N THR A 12 -41.73 5.63 5.92
CA THR A 12 -40.47 5.84 6.61
C THR A 12 -40.00 7.26 6.28
N PRO A 13 -39.71 8.10 7.30
CA PRO A 13 -39.28 9.46 7.05
C PRO A 13 -38.10 9.48 6.09
N GLU A 14 -38.27 10.13 4.95
CA GLU A 14 -37.20 10.27 3.98
C GLU A 14 -36.05 11.06 4.62
N LEU A 15 -34.85 10.45 4.64
CA LEU A 15 -33.64 11.13 5.11
C LEU A 15 -33.33 12.34 4.21
N PRO A 16 -32.98 13.49 4.77
CA PRO A 16 -32.51 14.64 4.00
C PRO A 16 -31.35 14.25 3.08
N LEU A 17 -31.27 14.86 1.89
CA LEU A 17 -30.26 14.52 0.87
C LEU A 17 -28.83 14.66 1.42
N GLU A 18 -28.58 15.67 2.26
CA GLU A 18 -27.30 15.94 2.91
C GLU A 18 -26.85 14.79 3.82
N ILE A 19 -27.80 14.18 4.53
CA ILE A 19 -27.53 13.02 5.39
C ILE A 19 -27.20 11.79 4.53
N ILE A 20 -27.91 11.59 3.42
CA ILE A 20 -27.61 10.49 2.50
C ILE A 20 -26.22 10.70 1.85
N VAL A 21 -25.88 11.93 1.46
CA VAL A 21 -24.53 12.28 0.95
C VAL A 21 -23.48 11.98 2.02
N TYR A 22 -23.73 12.37 3.28
CA TYR A 22 -22.82 12.08 4.37
C TYR A 22 -22.64 10.58 4.59
N ILE A 23 -23.72 9.79 4.60
CA ILE A 23 -23.64 8.33 4.67
C ILE A 23 -22.84 7.77 3.50
N GLN A 24 -23.10 8.23 2.27
CA GLN A 24 -22.39 7.79 1.08
C GLN A 24 -20.92 8.20 1.07
N SER A 25 -20.51 9.19 1.84
CA SER A 25 -19.11 9.60 1.97
C SER A 25 -18.24 8.50 2.62
N PHE A 26 -18.82 7.61 3.41
CA PHE A 26 -18.14 6.46 4.00
C PHE A 26 -18.05 5.25 3.05
N LEU A 27 -18.76 5.28 1.91
CA LEU A 27 -18.77 4.19 0.94
C LEU A 27 -17.66 4.36 -0.10
N GLN A 28 -17.09 3.23 -0.55
CA GLN A 28 -16.25 3.22 -1.74
C GLN A 28 -17.06 3.50 -3.00
N ALA A 29 -16.40 3.88 -4.10
CA ALA A 29 -17.07 4.22 -5.35
C ALA A 29 -17.95 3.08 -5.89
N SER A 30 -17.52 1.82 -5.76
CA SER A 30 -18.29 0.63 -6.12
C SER A 30 -19.56 0.49 -5.29
N ASP A 31 -19.43 0.59 -3.96
CA ASP A 31 -20.55 0.43 -3.03
C ASP A 31 -21.54 1.60 -3.13
N ARG A 32 -21.02 2.80 -3.42
CA ARG A 32 -21.86 3.97 -3.71
C ARG A 32 -22.68 3.80 -4.98
N LYS A 33 -22.11 3.15 -6.00
CA LYS A 33 -22.84 2.79 -7.21
C LYS A 33 -24.02 1.87 -6.88
N ASP A 34 -23.80 0.83 -6.07
CA ASP A 34 -24.87 -0.08 -5.66
C ASP A 34 -25.91 0.63 -4.80
N ALA A 35 -25.47 1.44 -3.84
CA ALA A 35 -26.34 2.28 -3.02
C ALA A 35 -27.21 3.23 -3.87
N SER A 36 -26.69 3.72 -5.00
CA SER A 36 -27.44 4.58 -5.92
C SER A 36 -28.63 3.88 -6.60
N LEU A 37 -28.68 2.55 -6.60
CA LEU A 37 -29.76 1.76 -7.17
C LEU A 37 -30.94 1.55 -6.22
N VAL A 38 -30.80 1.94 -4.94
CA VAL A 38 -31.82 1.70 -3.90
C VAL A 38 -33.08 2.54 -4.16
N CYS A 39 -32.95 3.86 -4.34
CA CYS A 39 -34.06 4.76 -4.66
C CYS A 39 -33.55 6.07 -5.30
N ARG A 40 -34.48 6.94 -5.72
CA ARG A 40 -34.16 8.20 -6.39
C ARG A 40 -33.33 9.14 -5.51
N SER A 41 -33.65 9.26 -4.21
CA SER A 41 -32.91 10.12 -3.27
C SER A 41 -31.46 9.67 -3.13
N TRP A 42 -31.22 8.35 -3.02
CA TRP A 42 -29.87 7.78 -2.99
C TRP A 42 -29.11 7.95 -4.32
N TYR A 43 -29.82 7.86 -5.44
CA TYR A 43 -29.24 8.15 -6.75
C TYR A 43 -28.79 9.61 -6.85
N TYR A 44 -29.64 10.57 -6.48
CA TYR A 44 -29.27 11.99 -6.49
C TYR A 44 -28.13 12.30 -5.54
N ALA A 45 -28.12 11.72 -4.34
CA ALA A 45 -27.02 11.83 -3.40
C ALA A 45 -25.70 11.30 -3.98
N SER A 46 -25.74 10.20 -4.73
CA SER A 46 -24.53 9.63 -5.38
C SER A 46 -23.93 10.53 -6.46
N GLN A 47 -24.72 11.49 -6.99
CA GLN A 47 -24.26 12.44 -8.00
C GLN A 47 -23.64 13.70 -7.37
N ASP A 48 -23.51 13.77 -6.04
CA ASP A 48 -22.91 14.91 -5.36
C ASP A 48 -21.52 15.21 -5.88
N PHE A 49 -21.22 16.50 -6.01
CA PHE A 49 -19.95 17.00 -6.55
C PHE A 49 -18.72 16.47 -5.79
N HIS A 50 -18.83 16.28 -4.48
CA HIS A 50 -17.74 15.74 -3.66
C HIS A 50 -17.30 14.35 -4.09
N PHE A 51 -18.22 13.52 -4.56
CA PHE A 51 -17.92 12.17 -5.03
C PHE A 51 -17.37 12.12 -6.45
N GLN A 52 -17.60 13.16 -7.22
CA GLN A 52 -17.11 13.25 -8.60
C GLN A 52 -15.69 13.84 -8.68
N LYS A 53 -15.23 14.51 -7.63
CA LYS A 53 -13.98 15.27 -7.61
C LYS A 53 -12.71 14.43 -7.77
N ASN A 54 -12.72 13.14 -7.41
CA ASN A 54 -11.53 12.28 -7.38
C ASN A 54 -11.74 10.93 -8.08
N LEU A 55 -12.63 10.87 -9.08
CA LEU A 55 -12.84 9.62 -9.80
C LEU A 55 -11.64 9.29 -10.68
N THR A 56 -11.03 8.15 -10.43
CA THR A 56 -9.96 7.60 -11.26
C THR A 56 -10.52 6.46 -12.10
N PHE A 57 -10.42 6.59 -13.41
CA PHE A 57 -10.82 5.55 -14.36
C PHE A 57 -9.55 4.86 -14.87
N SER A 58 -9.53 3.53 -14.78
CA SER A 58 -8.42 2.71 -15.25
C SER A 58 -8.94 1.67 -16.24
N PHE A 59 -8.37 1.63 -17.42
CA PHE A 59 -8.72 0.65 -18.45
C PHE A 59 -7.55 0.41 -19.43
N PRO A 60 -7.51 -0.76 -20.09
CA PRO A 60 -6.55 -1.05 -21.14
C PRO A 60 -6.92 -0.33 -22.44
N ALA A 61 -5.95 -0.20 -23.33
CA ALA A 61 -6.19 0.33 -24.68
C ALA A 61 -6.98 -0.68 -25.53
N SER A 62 -8.29 -0.45 -25.69
CA SER A 62 -9.21 -1.33 -26.45
C SER A 62 -10.29 -0.53 -27.17
N ALA A 63 -10.96 -1.19 -28.11
CA ALA A 63 -12.09 -0.58 -28.85
C ALA A 63 -13.25 -0.19 -27.92
N SER A 64 -13.55 -1.01 -26.90
CA SER A 64 -14.56 -0.71 -25.89
C SER A 64 -14.21 0.52 -25.05
N SER A 65 -12.91 0.79 -24.85
CA SER A 65 -12.44 1.96 -24.12
C SER A 65 -12.73 3.28 -24.85
N LEU A 66 -12.83 3.27 -26.17
CA LEU A 66 -13.24 4.46 -26.94
C LEU A 66 -14.68 4.91 -26.61
N GLU A 67 -15.60 3.97 -26.48
CA GLU A 67 -17.00 4.27 -26.11
C GLU A 67 -17.10 4.75 -24.66
N LEU A 68 -16.30 4.15 -23.76
CA LEU A 68 -16.21 4.61 -22.37
C LEU A 68 -15.76 6.06 -22.29
N ILE A 69 -14.74 6.47 -23.03
CA ILE A 69 -14.22 7.86 -23.03
C ILE A 69 -15.30 8.85 -23.47
N LYS A 70 -16.06 8.53 -24.53
CA LYS A 70 -17.18 9.37 -24.98
C LYS A 70 -18.24 9.53 -23.89
N GLY A 71 -18.54 8.46 -23.16
CA GLY A 71 -19.44 8.49 -22.01
C GLY A 71 -18.91 9.35 -20.86
N LEU A 72 -17.60 9.28 -20.59
CA LEU A 72 -16.94 10.07 -19.53
C LEU A 72 -16.92 11.56 -19.83
N GLY A 73 -16.95 11.96 -21.08
CA GLY A 73 -16.99 13.37 -21.50
C GLY A 73 -18.13 14.19 -20.90
N ARG A 74 -19.16 13.53 -20.37
CA ARG A 74 -20.29 14.19 -19.66
C ARG A 74 -19.99 14.53 -18.19
N LYS A 75 -18.88 13.99 -17.61
CA LYS A 75 -18.50 14.23 -16.20
C LYS A 75 -17.71 15.54 -16.05
N SER A 76 -17.60 16.04 -14.81
CA SER A 76 -16.99 17.35 -14.54
C SER A 76 -15.46 17.29 -14.58
N ARG A 77 -14.85 16.49 -13.71
CA ARG A 77 -13.39 16.32 -13.61
C ARG A 77 -13.06 14.86 -13.35
N CYS A 78 -11.95 14.38 -13.89
CA CYS A 78 -11.56 12.99 -13.72
C CYS A 78 -10.04 12.79 -13.77
N SER A 79 -9.61 11.66 -13.23
CA SER A 79 -8.26 11.11 -13.38
C SER A 79 -8.32 9.88 -14.27
N LEU A 80 -7.33 9.69 -15.13
CA LEU A 80 -7.30 8.64 -16.12
C LEU A 80 -6.01 7.84 -16.07
N ILE A 81 -6.13 6.53 -16.06
CA ILE A 81 -5.02 5.58 -16.19
C ILE A 81 -5.30 4.71 -17.40
N ILE A 82 -4.51 4.87 -18.45
CA ILE A 82 -4.63 4.04 -19.66
C ILE A 82 -3.43 3.10 -19.71
N LYS A 83 -3.70 1.80 -19.67
CA LYS A 83 -2.67 0.76 -19.65
C LYS A 83 -2.43 0.21 -21.05
N GLN A 84 -1.20 -0.24 -21.32
CA GLN A 84 -0.85 -1.04 -22.49
C GLN A 84 -1.12 -0.36 -23.85
N LEU A 85 -0.87 0.93 -23.94
CA LEU A 85 -0.84 1.60 -25.24
C LEU A 85 0.36 1.07 -26.06
N ASP A 86 0.13 0.73 -27.31
CA ASP A 86 1.10 0.04 -28.18
C ASP A 86 1.67 0.90 -29.32
N GLY A 87 1.27 2.17 -29.39
CA GLY A 87 1.69 3.09 -30.45
C GLY A 87 1.00 2.93 -31.81
N PHE A 88 0.13 1.92 -31.98
CA PHE A 88 -0.61 1.68 -33.21
C PHE A 88 -1.85 2.58 -33.37
N SER A 89 -2.60 2.37 -34.46
CA SER A 89 -3.72 3.22 -34.82
C SER A 89 -4.81 3.33 -33.75
N MET A 90 -5.11 2.22 -33.06
CA MET A 90 -6.11 2.18 -31.99
C MET A 90 -5.69 3.07 -30.82
N SER A 91 -4.46 2.93 -30.33
CA SER A 91 -3.93 3.73 -29.24
C SER A 91 -3.87 5.22 -29.57
N ARG A 92 -3.53 5.55 -30.83
CA ARG A 92 -3.58 6.92 -31.35
C ARG A 92 -5.00 7.49 -31.35
N SER A 93 -5.97 6.71 -31.84
CA SER A 93 -7.38 7.12 -31.86
C SER A 93 -7.93 7.32 -30.45
N LEU A 94 -7.53 6.45 -29.51
CA LEU A 94 -7.91 6.56 -28.09
C LEU A 94 -7.37 7.85 -27.47
N LEU A 95 -6.09 8.15 -27.64
CA LEU A 95 -5.48 9.39 -27.10
C LEU A 95 -6.10 10.64 -27.73
N MET A 96 -6.43 10.59 -29.02
CA MET A 96 -7.11 11.70 -29.69
C MET A 96 -8.50 11.93 -29.10
N GLU A 97 -9.27 10.86 -28.86
CA GLU A 97 -10.60 10.94 -28.24
C GLU A 97 -10.54 11.43 -26.79
N VAL A 98 -9.52 11.02 -26.00
CA VAL A 98 -9.25 11.59 -24.66
C VAL A 98 -9.08 13.11 -24.75
N GLY A 99 -8.27 13.57 -25.68
CA GLY A 99 -8.04 15.02 -25.87
C GLY A 99 -9.31 15.77 -26.27
N LEU A 100 -10.17 15.18 -27.10
CA LEU A 100 -11.42 15.78 -27.55
C LEU A 100 -12.50 15.83 -26.46
N CYS A 101 -12.70 14.69 -25.78
CA CYS A 101 -13.80 14.55 -24.82
C CYS A 101 -13.47 15.02 -23.40
N LEU A 102 -12.20 14.86 -22.98
CA LEU A 102 -11.78 15.06 -21.60
C LEU A 102 -10.72 16.16 -21.42
N GLY A 103 -10.18 16.73 -22.49
CA GLY A 103 -9.00 17.61 -22.47
C GLY A 103 -9.05 18.72 -21.42
N SER A 104 -10.16 19.45 -21.33
CA SER A 104 -10.34 20.53 -20.34
C SER A 104 -10.80 20.07 -18.96
N LYS A 105 -11.03 18.76 -18.76
CA LYS A 105 -11.58 18.19 -17.52
C LYS A 105 -10.63 17.23 -16.83
N LEU A 106 -9.58 16.81 -17.54
CA LEU A 106 -8.63 15.83 -17.05
C LEU A 106 -7.64 16.48 -16.08
N GLU A 107 -7.64 16.04 -14.82
CA GLU A 107 -6.71 16.52 -13.80
C GLU A 107 -5.48 15.63 -13.64
N SER A 108 -5.58 14.35 -13.96
CA SER A 108 -4.47 13.40 -13.86
C SER A 108 -4.47 12.43 -15.02
N LEU A 109 -3.31 12.24 -15.63
CA LEU A 109 -3.08 11.27 -16.69
C LEU A 109 -1.89 10.40 -16.35
N ALA A 110 -2.09 9.07 -16.34
CA ALA A 110 -1.02 8.08 -16.21
C ALA A 110 -1.10 7.06 -17.34
N LEU A 111 0.06 6.69 -17.89
CA LEU A 111 0.18 5.80 -19.05
C LEU A 111 1.13 4.62 -18.77
N PRO A 112 0.89 3.84 -17.70
CA PRO A 112 1.82 2.79 -17.28
C PRO A 112 1.91 1.65 -18.30
N GLY A 113 3.13 1.10 -18.46
CA GLY A 113 3.37 -0.05 -19.33
C GLY A 113 3.05 0.20 -20.79
N SER A 114 3.13 1.45 -21.23
CA SER A 114 2.75 1.89 -22.56
C SER A 114 3.95 2.21 -23.45
N SER A 115 3.76 2.13 -24.78
CA SER A 115 4.72 2.58 -25.78
C SER A 115 3.98 3.47 -26.77
N ILE A 116 4.21 4.77 -26.71
CA ILE A 116 3.49 5.75 -27.53
C ILE A 116 4.46 6.57 -28.37
N THR A 117 3.99 7.06 -29.50
CA THR A 117 4.78 7.93 -30.36
C THR A 117 4.75 9.38 -29.85
N GLU A 118 5.82 10.11 -30.11
CA GLU A 118 5.90 11.53 -29.83
C GLU A 118 4.73 12.32 -30.43
N ALA A 119 4.40 12.04 -31.69
CA ALA A 119 3.28 12.69 -32.41
C ALA A 119 1.93 12.48 -31.72
N SER A 120 1.70 11.28 -31.16
CA SER A 120 0.45 10.97 -30.46
C SER A 120 0.33 11.76 -29.15
N LEU A 121 1.42 11.85 -28.39
CA LEU A 121 1.43 12.63 -27.15
C LEU A 121 1.35 14.15 -27.41
N LEU A 122 2.07 14.65 -28.42
CA LEU A 122 2.01 16.06 -28.82
C LEU A 122 0.64 16.50 -29.37
N SER A 123 -0.15 15.57 -29.94
CA SER A 123 -1.52 15.87 -30.33
C SER A 123 -2.48 15.96 -29.13
N LEU A 124 -2.14 15.32 -28.02
CA LEU A 124 -2.95 15.25 -26.81
C LEU A 124 -2.63 16.41 -25.83
N LEU A 125 -1.35 16.61 -25.47
CA LEU A 125 -0.92 17.51 -24.42
C LEU A 125 -1.49 18.95 -24.53
N PRO A 126 -1.53 19.61 -25.71
CA PRO A 126 -2.06 20.97 -25.82
C PRO A 126 -3.54 21.10 -25.45
N ARG A 127 -4.28 20.00 -25.42
CA ARG A 127 -5.70 19.97 -25.07
C ARG A 127 -5.97 19.78 -23.56
N LEU A 128 -4.95 19.38 -22.80
CA LEU A 128 -5.05 19.03 -21.37
C LEU A 128 -4.89 20.27 -20.47
N THR A 129 -5.74 21.26 -20.61
CA THR A 129 -5.60 22.57 -19.96
C THR A 129 -5.86 22.57 -18.45
N SER A 130 -6.44 21.49 -17.91
CA SER A 130 -6.70 21.35 -16.46
C SER A 130 -5.79 20.34 -15.78
N LEU A 131 -4.76 19.84 -16.48
CA LEU A 131 -3.90 18.78 -15.98
C LEU A 131 -3.02 19.27 -14.83
N ARG A 132 -3.09 18.56 -13.71
CA ARG A 132 -2.26 18.80 -12.52
C ARG A 132 -1.21 17.72 -12.30
N ARG A 133 -1.49 16.49 -12.75
CA ARG A 133 -0.60 15.35 -12.56
C ARG A 133 -0.38 14.63 -13.88
N LEU A 134 0.88 14.41 -14.24
CA LEU A 134 1.29 13.71 -15.45
C LEU A 134 2.32 12.64 -15.10
N ASP A 135 1.97 11.38 -15.36
CA ASP A 135 2.84 10.23 -15.16
C ASP A 135 3.27 9.67 -16.54
N LEU A 136 4.55 9.85 -16.84
CA LEU A 136 5.22 9.36 -18.06
C LEU A 136 6.24 8.26 -17.74
N ARG A 137 6.11 7.60 -16.61
CA ARG A 137 7.03 6.57 -16.11
C ARG A 137 7.24 5.46 -17.13
N GLY A 138 8.53 5.16 -17.39
CA GLY A 138 8.92 4.07 -18.28
C GLY A 138 8.59 4.27 -19.76
N LEU A 139 8.18 5.45 -20.20
CA LEU A 139 7.86 5.76 -21.59
C LEU A 139 9.12 6.09 -22.40
N ASP A 140 10.09 5.18 -22.42
CA ASP A 140 11.38 5.35 -23.12
C ASP A 140 11.21 5.73 -24.60
N SER A 141 10.17 5.21 -25.26
CA SER A 141 9.91 5.47 -26.68
C SER A 141 9.76 6.94 -27.03
N LEU A 142 9.32 7.79 -26.07
CA LEU A 142 9.20 9.24 -26.26
C LEU A 142 10.55 9.95 -26.26
N PHE A 143 11.53 9.43 -25.55
CA PHE A 143 12.79 10.11 -25.28
C PHE A 143 13.95 9.58 -26.12
N MET A 144 13.84 8.36 -26.69
CA MET A 144 14.89 7.70 -27.49
C MET A 144 15.38 8.54 -28.67
N SER A 145 14.48 9.26 -29.35
CA SER A 145 14.86 10.06 -30.52
C SER A 145 15.58 11.36 -30.17
N GLY A 146 15.47 11.83 -28.92
CA GLY A 146 15.92 13.16 -28.50
C GLY A 146 15.17 14.32 -29.17
N ALA A 147 14.16 14.03 -30.01
CA ALA A 147 13.40 15.03 -30.77
C ALA A 147 12.20 15.58 -30.00
N PHE A 148 11.85 14.97 -28.86
CA PHE A 148 10.67 15.36 -28.08
C PHE A 148 10.70 16.86 -27.76
N LEU A 149 9.61 17.56 -28.11
CA LEU A 149 9.46 19.02 -27.96
C LEU A 149 10.58 19.83 -28.64
N SER A 150 11.15 19.33 -29.75
CA SER A 150 12.20 20.05 -30.48
C SER A 150 11.71 21.34 -31.14
N ARG A 151 10.46 21.34 -31.65
CA ARG A 151 9.84 22.50 -32.30
C ARG A 151 9.31 23.51 -31.27
N GLU A 152 9.60 24.79 -31.50
CA GLU A 152 9.20 25.84 -30.58
C GLU A 152 7.69 26.05 -30.52
N GLU A 153 7.00 25.89 -31.62
CA GLU A 153 5.55 25.95 -31.70
C GLU A 153 4.88 24.94 -30.78
N HIS A 154 5.37 23.68 -30.78
CA HIS A 154 4.87 22.63 -29.91
C HIS A 154 5.14 22.97 -28.44
N ARG A 155 6.36 23.48 -28.11
CA ARG A 155 6.68 23.89 -26.74
C ARG A 155 5.75 24.98 -26.23
N HIS A 156 5.45 25.97 -27.06
CA HIS A 156 4.55 27.07 -26.68
C HIS A 156 3.13 26.54 -26.39
N GLN A 157 2.60 25.70 -27.25
CA GLN A 157 1.27 25.09 -27.07
C GLN A 157 1.21 24.21 -25.82
N VAL A 158 2.21 23.34 -25.61
CA VAL A 158 2.31 22.47 -24.44
C VAL A 158 2.50 23.28 -23.16
N ARG A 159 3.33 24.32 -23.18
CA ARG A 159 3.53 25.21 -22.03
C ARG A 159 2.23 25.89 -21.59
N SER A 160 1.44 26.36 -22.53
CA SER A 160 0.12 26.97 -22.21
C SER A 160 -0.80 25.95 -21.51
N ALA A 161 -0.83 24.70 -21.98
CA ALA A 161 -1.67 23.66 -21.42
C ALA A 161 -1.17 23.15 -20.06
N LEU A 162 0.15 22.97 -19.90
CA LEU A 162 0.77 22.42 -18.69
C LEU A 162 1.20 23.47 -17.66
N SER A 163 0.80 24.73 -17.82
CA SER A 163 1.14 25.81 -16.88
C SER A 163 0.65 25.55 -15.45
N GLY A 164 -0.43 24.76 -15.29
CA GLY A 164 -1.00 24.36 -14.01
C GLY A 164 -0.52 23.00 -13.49
N LEU A 165 0.48 22.37 -14.13
CA LEU A 165 0.98 21.07 -13.73
C LEU A 165 1.73 21.15 -12.40
N GLU A 166 1.31 20.36 -11.43
CA GLU A 166 1.87 20.32 -10.08
C GLU A 166 2.78 19.09 -9.86
N GLU A 167 2.46 17.96 -10.50
CA GLU A 167 3.18 16.70 -10.31
C GLU A 167 3.62 16.12 -11.66
N LEU A 168 4.90 15.81 -11.77
CA LEU A 168 5.50 15.19 -12.96
C LEU A 168 6.31 13.96 -12.54
N ASP A 169 5.92 12.79 -13.06
CA ASP A 169 6.66 11.55 -12.86
C ASP A 169 7.37 11.13 -14.16
N LEU A 170 8.69 11.14 -14.11
CA LEU A 170 9.59 10.73 -15.19
C LEU A 170 10.42 9.49 -14.77
N SER A 171 9.95 8.71 -13.82
CA SER A 171 10.67 7.56 -13.29
C SER A 171 10.94 6.51 -14.36
N ASP A 172 12.02 5.75 -14.17
CA ASP A 172 12.41 4.61 -15.00
C ASP A 172 12.65 4.94 -16.49
N LEU A 173 13.02 6.20 -16.80
CA LEU A 173 13.40 6.64 -18.14
C LEU A 173 14.91 6.49 -18.36
N ARG A 174 15.30 5.62 -19.31
CA ARG A 174 16.71 5.35 -19.63
C ARG A 174 17.31 6.38 -20.58
N TYR A 175 16.48 6.99 -21.42
CA TYR A 175 16.91 7.88 -22.51
C TYR A 175 16.59 9.35 -22.23
N LEU A 176 16.31 9.69 -20.96
CA LEU A 176 16.10 11.07 -20.56
C LEU A 176 17.43 11.86 -20.66
N SER A 177 17.50 12.82 -21.56
CA SER A 177 18.66 13.66 -21.79
C SER A 177 18.46 15.09 -21.32
N ASP A 178 19.55 15.87 -21.18
CA ASP A 178 19.49 17.30 -20.85
C ASP A 178 18.55 18.07 -21.77
N LEU A 179 18.64 17.82 -23.08
CA LEU A 179 17.82 18.48 -24.08
C LEU A 179 16.32 18.24 -23.87
N THR A 180 15.94 16.96 -23.75
CA THR A 180 14.52 16.59 -23.61
C THR A 180 13.95 16.97 -22.25
N PHE A 181 14.74 16.82 -21.19
CA PHE A 181 14.40 17.24 -19.85
C PHE A 181 14.14 18.74 -19.77
N ASN A 182 15.06 19.56 -20.29
CA ASN A 182 14.93 21.02 -20.26
C ASN A 182 13.75 21.52 -21.09
N ARG A 183 13.49 20.90 -22.25
CA ARG A 183 12.33 21.25 -23.09
C ARG A 183 11.03 20.96 -22.38
N LEU A 184 10.90 19.79 -21.74
CA LEU A 184 9.68 19.41 -21.02
C LEU A 184 9.48 20.29 -19.77
N THR A 185 10.53 20.44 -18.95
CA THR A 185 10.44 21.22 -17.71
C THR A 185 10.24 22.72 -17.94
N SER A 186 10.68 23.25 -19.09
CA SER A 186 10.35 24.62 -19.48
C SER A 186 8.85 24.84 -19.73
N CYS A 187 8.11 23.75 -20.00
CA CYS A 187 6.65 23.82 -20.16
C CYS A 187 5.88 23.71 -18.83
N THR A 188 6.55 23.41 -17.72
CA THR A 188 5.91 23.14 -16.41
C THR A 188 6.50 24.03 -15.31
N PRO A 189 6.17 25.33 -15.27
CA PRO A 189 6.83 26.31 -14.41
C PRO A 189 6.45 26.22 -12.92
N GLY A 190 5.43 25.45 -12.56
CA GLY A 190 4.86 25.41 -11.21
C GLY A 190 4.91 24.02 -10.56
N LEU A 191 5.94 23.21 -10.86
CA LEU A 191 6.02 21.86 -10.28
C LEU A 191 6.20 21.92 -8.76
N ARG A 192 5.38 21.12 -8.09
CA ARG A 192 5.45 20.86 -6.65
C ARG A 192 6.09 19.51 -6.35
N ARG A 193 5.92 18.54 -7.25
CA ARG A 193 6.44 17.18 -7.09
C ARG A 193 7.11 16.73 -8.38
N LEU A 194 8.35 16.26 -8.27
CA LEU A 194 9.10 15.69 -9.38
C LEU A 194 9.67 14.34 -8.98
N SER A 195 9.42 13.31 -9.79
CA SER A 195 10.06 12.01 -9.66
C SER A 195 10.97 11.74 -10.85
N LEU A 196 12.22 11.38 -10.54
CA LEU A 196 13.26 10.93 -11.47
C LEU A 196 13.81 9.56 -11.01
N ALA A 197 13.02 8.81 -10.24
CA ALA A 197 13.45 7.53 -9.69
C ALA A 197 13.85 6.55 -10.81
N GLY A 198 14.99 5.88 -10.63
CA GLY A 198 15.51 4.93 -11.63
C GLY A 198 16.00 5.54 -12.94
N CYS A 199 16.11 6.88 -13.04
CA CYS A 199 16.69 7.53 -14.21
C CYS A 199 18.22 7.49 -14.18
N HIS A 200 18.83 7.43 -15.36
CA HIS A 200 20.27 7.56 -15.53
C HIS A 200 20.68 9.03 -15.49
N ILE A 201 21.17 9.48 -14.35
CA ILE A 201 21.65 10.86 -14.14
C ILE A 201 23.15 10.82 -13.91
N ALA A 202 23.91 11.62 -14.66
CA ALA A 202 25.35 11.75 -14.47
C ALA A 202 25.64 12.64 -13.25
N PHE A 203 25.86 12.01 -12.10
CA PHE A 203 26.20 12.70 -10.86
C PHE A 203 27.71 12.87 -10.66
N GLU A 204 28.50 11.90 -11.05
CA GLU A 204 29.98 11.88 -10.87
C GLU A 204 30.70 12.65 -11.96
N PHE A 205 30.19 12.59 -13.18
CA PHE A 205 30.82 13.15 -14.35
C PHE A 205 30.08 14.39 -14.82
N ASP A 206 30.73 15.56 -14.77
CA ASP A 206 30.23 16.76 -15.43
C ASP A 206 30.77 16.77 -16.87
N PRO A 207 29.94 16.44 -17.88
CA PRO A 207 30.35 16.41 -19.28
C PRO A 207 30.78 17.79 -19.80
N TYR A 208 30.57 18.83 -19.01
CA TYR A 208 30.86 20.23 -19.37
C TYR A 208 32.02 20.83 -18.58
N ARG A 209 32.72 20.03 -17.78
CA ARG A 209 33.87 20.50 -16.99
C ARG A 209 34.97 21.05 -17.90
N GLY A 210 35.29 22.34 -17.73
CA GLY A 210 36.29 23.02 -18.53
C GLY A 210 35.78 23.71 -19.80
N CYS A 211 34.49 23.64 -20.11
CA CYS A 211 33.92 24.38 -21.22
C CYS A 211 33.68 25.88 -20.83
N PRO A 212 33.95 26.83 -21.72
CA PRO A 212 33.66 28.26 -21.47
C PRO A 212 32.15 28.49 -21.25
N ALA A 213 31.80 29.40 -20.35
CA ALA A 213 30.42 29.67 -19.90
C ALA A 213 29.44 30.14 -20.99
N GLY A 214 29.69 30.07 -22.21
CA GLY A 214 28.78 30.40 -23.32
C GLY A 214 28.71 29.36 -24.42
N ALA A 215 29.56 28.33 -24.36
CA ALA A 215 29.69 27.31 -25.41
C ALA A 215 29.01 25.97 -25.06
N VAL A 216 28.39 25.88 -23.89
CA VAL A 216 27.87 24.62 -23.40
C VAL A 216 26.51 24.34 -24.01
N LYS A 217 26.44 23.38 -24.94
CA LYS A 217 25.19 22.84 -25.47
C LYS A 217 24.71 21.72 -24.55
N ASP A 218 23.40 21.68 -24.28
CA ASP A 218 22.77 20.61 -23.52
C ASP A 218 23.04 19.24 -24.19
N SER A 219 23.34 18.22 -23.40
CA SER A 219 23.60 16.86 -23.90
C SER A 219 22.34 16.24 -24.51
N SER A 220 22.49 15.54 -25.62
CA SER A 220 21.42 14.72 -26.20
C SER A 220 21.45 13.28 -25.72
N ALA A 221 22.48 12.88 -24.94
CA ALA A 221 22.72 11.49 -24.57
C ALA A 221 22.38 11.17 -23.12
N LEU A 222 22.51 12.13 -22.19
CA LEU A 222 22.32 11.90 -20.77
C LEU A 222 21.75 13.13 -20.06
N LEU A 223 21.14 12.90 -18.89
CA LEU A 223 20.74 13.95 -17.95
C LEU A 223 21.89 14.21 -16.98
N SER A 224 22.28 15.47 -16.79
CA SER A 224 23.36 15.89 -15.91
C SER A 224 22.86 16.50 -14.60
N LEU A 225 23.67 16.42 -13.54
CA LEU A 225 23.41 17.12 -12.27
C LEU A 225 23.24 18.63 -12.47
N ARG A 226 23.97 19.21 -13.42
CA ARG A 226 23.88 20.65 -13.74
C ARG A 226 22.45 21.05 -14.12
N ASN A 227 21.80 20.29 -14.99
CA ASN A 227 20.45 20.59 -15.44
C ASN A 227 19.39 20.28 -14.37
N LEU A 228 19.60 19.23 -13.56
CA LEU A 228 18.77 19.00 -12.38
C LEU A 228 18.87 20.17 -11.38
N LYS A 229 20.09 20.62 -11.05
CA LYS A 229 20.31 21.78 -10.17
C LYS A 229 19.66 23.05 -10.73
N ARG A 230 19.77 23.29 -12.05
CA ARG A 230 19.11 24.42 -12.70
C ARG A 230 17.61 24.40 -12.48
N LEU A 231 16.95 23.28 -12.75
CA LEU A 231 15.52 23.13 -12.53
C LEU A 231 15.14 23.38 -11.06
N VAL A 232 15.83 22.73 -10.12
CA VAL A 232 15.57 22.90 -8.68
C VAL A 232 15.74 24.37 -8.26
N THR A 233 16.73 25.05 -8.83
CA THR A 233 16.94 26.49 -8.56
C THR A 233 15.84 27.36 -9.16
N GLU A 234 15.39 27.07 -10.37
CA GLU A 234 14.31 27.80 -11.04
C GLU A 234 12.97 27.62 -10.31
N GLN A 235 12.72 26.43 -9.78
CA GLN A 235 11.45 26.08 -9.13
C GLN A 235 11.53 25.97 -7.60
N ARG A 236 12.55 26.57 -6.99
CA ARG A 236 12.81 26.49 -5.54
C ARG A 236 11.65 26.93 -4.64
N TRP A 237 10.79 27.81 -5.13
CA TRP A 237 9.64 28.33 -4.40
C TRP A 237 8.39 27.43 -4.47
N THR A 238 8.34 26.55 -5.45
CA THR A 238 7.17 25.69 -5.69
C THR A 238 7.46 24.22 -5.40
N LEU A 239 8.70 23.76 -5.61
CA LEU A 239 9.08 22.37 -5.47
C LEU A 239 9.18 21.98 -3.99
N VAL A 240 8.30 21.10 -3.53
CA VAL A 240 8.22 20.62 -2.15
C VAL A 240 8.54 19.12 -2.02
N ALA A 241 8.52 18.36 -3.13
CA ALA A 241 8.81 16.93 -3.12
C ALA A 241 9.71 16.53 -4.29
N LEU A 242 10.77 15.78 -3.98
CA LEU A 242 11.73 15.28 -4.95
C LEU A 242 11.99 13.78 -4.70
N ASP A 243 11.88 12.99 -5.75
CA ASP A 243 12.19 11.56 -5.71
C ASP A 243 13.36 11.25 -6.65
N LEU A 244 14.49 10.84 -6.06
CA LEU A 244 15.72 10.42 -6.74
C LEU A 244 16.04 8.96 -6.42
N SER A 245 15.06 8.18 -6.02
CA SER A 245 15.24 6.77 -5.65
C SER A 245 15.87 5.96 -6.78
N ARG A 246 16.69 4.99 -6.42
CA ARG A 246 17.38 4.09 -7.38
C ARG A 246 18.24 4.82 -8.41
N THR A 247 18.80 5.96 -8.05
CA THR A 247 19.81 6.67 -8.84
C THR A 247 21.19 6.52 -8.21
N SER A 248 22.23 6.84 -8.96
CA SER A 248 23.63 6.84 -8.49
C SER A 248 24.03 8.20 -7.88
N ILE A 249 23.12 8.83 -7.13
CA ILE A 249 23.42 10.13 -6.50
C ILE A 249 24.54 9.99 -5.47
N THR A 250 25.56 10.83 -5.63
CA THR A 250 26.71 10.88 -4.71
C THR A 250 26.49 11.85 -3.55
N PRO A 251 27.27 11.75 -2.45
CA PRO A 251 27.19 12.69 -1.33
C PRO A 251 27.32 14.16 -1.73
N ASP A 252 28.27 14.48 -2.62
CA ASP A 252 28.48 15.86 -3.09
C ASP A 252 27.35 16.35 -3.99
N SER A 253 26.75 15.44 -4.77
CA SER A 253 25.60 15.75 -5.60
C SER A 253 24.37 16.04 -4.76
N LEU A 254 24.11 15.24 -3.72
CA LEU A 254 23.01 15.51 -2.77
C LEU A 254 23.24 16.83 -2.03
N ARG A 255 24.48 17.10 -1.60
CA ARG A 255 24.85 18.39 -1.01
C ARG A 255 24.49 19.55 -1.94
N THR A 256 24.86 19.43 -3.22
CA THR A 256 24.63 20.46 -4.23
C THR A 256 23.15 20.77 -4.41
N VAL A 257 22.28 19.77 -4.35
CA VAL A 257 20.81 19.93 -4.44
C VAL A 257 20.25 20.49 -3.13
N ALA A 258 20.66 19.94 -1.97
CA ALA A 258 20.14 20.36 -0.67
C ALA A 258 20.50 21.82 -0.30
N GLN A 259 21.63 22.32 -0.81
CA GLN A 259 22.14 23.67 -0.56
C GLN A 259 21.57 24.74 -1.49
N VAL A 260 20.61 24.41 -2.38
CA VAL A 260 19.97 25.42 -3.23
C VAL A 260 19.28 26.44 -2.32
N PRO A 261 19.61 27.75 -2.43
CA PRO A 261 19.02 28.78 -1.59
C PRO A 261 17.50 28.84 -1.75
N ASP A 262 16.79 29.03 -0.65
CA ASP A 262 15.33 29.15 -0.57
C ASP A 262 14.55 27.88 -0.99
N LEU A 263 15.22 26.79 -1.25
CA LEU A 263 14.56 25.48 -1.47
C LEU A 263 14.11 24.92 -0.11
N VAL A 264 12.82 24.62 0.00
CA VAL A 264 12.22 24.01 1.20
C VAL A 264 11.51 22.72 0.81
N LEU A 265 12.17 21.60 1.03
CA LEU A 265 11.57 20.29 0.77
C LEU A 265 10.77 19.79 1.98
N GLU A 266 9.58 19.29 1.72
CA GLU A 266 8.75 18.54 2.68
C GLU A 266 8.91 17.02 2.53
N GLU A 267 9.21 16.58 1.30
CA GLU A 267 9.38 15.15 0.99
C GLU A 267 10.62 14.93 0.13
N LEU A 268 11.47 13.99 0.56
CA LEU A 268 12.61 13.53 -0.21
C LEU A 268 12.69 12.01 -0.17
N ARG A 269 12.76 11.40 -1.35
CA ARG A 269 12.93 9.95 -1.51
C ARG A 269 14.27 9.66 -2.16
N LEU A 270 15.05 8.83 -1.49
CA LEU A 270 16.39 8.40 -1.88
C LEU A 270 16.53 6.87 -1.78
N HIS A 271 15.39 6.13 -1.84
CA HIS A 271 15.38 4.68 -1.75
C HIS A 271 16.38 4.03 -2.71
N GLY A 272 17.25 3.16 -2.20
CA GLY A 272 18.19 2.41 -3.02
C GLY A 272 19.35 3.23 -3.62
N CYS A 273 19.64 4.40 -3.07
CA CYS A 273 20.79 5.22 -3.46
C CYS A 273 22.04 4.73 -2.72
N LYS A 274 22.78 3.80 -3.32
CA LYS A 274 23.86 3.04 -2.66
C LYS A 274 25.11 3.83 -2.35
N GLU A 275 25.34 4.97 -3.03
CA GLU A 275 26.53 5.80 -2.87
C GLU A 275 26.42 6.76 -1.67
N LEU A 276 25.23 6.91 -1.10
CA LEU A 276 24.99 7.82 0.03
C LEU A 276 25.62 7.28 1.32
N THR A 277 26.25 8.17 2.06
CA THR A 277 26.91 7.89 3.34
C THR A 277 26.30 8.73 4.48
N ASP A 278 26.68 8.48 5.72
CA ASP A 278 26.24 9.27 6.88
C ASP A 278 26.47 10.77 6.69
N TYR A 279 27.59 11.15 6.09
CA TYR A 279 27.88 12.56 5.75
C TYR A 279 26.81 13.18 4.85
N SER A 280 26.26 12.42 3.92
CA SER A 280 25.19 12.88 3.03
C SER A 280 23.96 13.30 3.83
N ILE A 281 23.60 12.50 4.83
CA ILE A 281 22.42 12.74 5.68
C ILE A 281 22.68 13.88 6.66
N GLU A 282 23.86 13.98 7.25
CA GLU A 282 24.26 15.10 8.11
C GLU A 282 24.13 16.46 7.36
N VAL A 283 24.58 16.49 6.11
CA VAL A 283 24.47 17.69 5.26
C VAL A 283 23.01 17.97 4.88
N LEU A 284 22.26 16.94 4.50
CA LEU A 284 20.84 17.07 4.15
C LEU A 284 20.04 17.69 5.31
N VAL A 285 20.18 17.12 6.50
CA VAL A 285 19.48 17.55 7.71
C VAL A 285 19.78 19.01 8.06
N LYS A 286 21.03 19.44 7.87
CA LYS A 286 21.46 20.81 8.12
C LYS A 286 20.80 21.82 7.18
N HIS A 287 20.58 21.45 5.91
CA HIS A 287 20.08 22.38 4.89
C HIS A 287 18.58 22.25 4.61
N GLN A 288 17.96 21.11 4.97
CA GLN A 288 16.53 20.85 4.77
C GLN A 288 15.82 20.41 6.06
N PRO A 289 15.84 21.27 7.12
CA PRO A 289 15.26 20.91 8.44
C PRO A 289 13.73 20.81 8.43
N SER A 290 13.06 21.25 7.37
CA SER A 290 11.60 21.25 7.20
C SER A 290 11.05 19.91 6.67
N LEU A 291 11.92 18.94 6.40
CA LEU A 291 11.49 17.62 5.89
C LEU A 291 10.50 16.96 6.83
N GLN A 292 9.37 16.56 6.25
CA GLN A 292 8.30 15.81 6.93
C GLN A 292 8.32 14.33 6.55
N ARG A 293 8.73 14.01 5.33
CA ARG A 293 8.82 12.63 4.83
C ARG A 293 10.19 12.39 4.22
N LEU A 294 10.89 11.40 4.77
CA LEU A 294 12.21 10.99 4.33
C LEU A 294 12.25 9.48 4.11
N ASP A 295 12.61 9.07 2.91
CA ASP A 295 12.85 7.67 2.57
C ASP A 295 14.32 7.54 2.16
N ILE A 296 15.09 6.89 3.00
CA ILE A 296 16.52 6.55 2.78
C ILE A 296 16.73 5.04 2.84
N SER A 297 15.66 4.27 2.62
CA SER A 297 15.70 2.81 2.64
C SER A 297 16.59 2.22 1.55
N ALA A 298 17.18 1.06 1.83
CA ALA A 298 18.14 0.36 0.96
C ALA A 298 19.39 1.20 0.56
N CYS A 299 19.76 2.17 1.40
CA CYS A 299 21.01 2.93 1.29
C CYS A 299 22.09 2.24 2.13
N THR A 300 22.71 1.21 1.59
CA THR A 300 23.51 0.20 2.29
C THR A 300 24.76 0.70 3.03
N GLU A 301 25.21 1.92 2.75
CA GLU A 301 26.37 2.53 3.41
C GLU A 301 25.99 3.39 4.62
N LEU A 302 24.68 3.60 4.87
CA LEU A 302 24.20 4.34 6.04
C LEU A 302 24.34 3.52 7.31
N THR A 303 24.69 4.21 8.41
CA THR A 303 24.83 3.63 9.75
C THR A 303 23.93 4.34 10.75
N SER A 304 24.01 3.95 12.02
CA SER A 304 23.27 4.59 13.10
C SER A 304 23.55 6.09 13.25
N ARG A 305 24.69 6.59 12.75
CA ARG A 305 24.99 8.03 12.73
C ARG A 305 24.01 8.82 11.89
N SER A 306 23.54 8.24 10.76
CA SER A 306 22.46 8.86 9.96
C SER A 306 21.16 8.98 10.77
N VAL A 307 20.81 7.97 11.56
CA VAL A 307 19.62 7.98 12.43
C VAL A 307 19.73 9.06 13.50
N GLU A 308 20.89 9.16 14.15
CA GLU A 308 21.18 10.21 15.15
C GLU A 308 21.07 11.62 14.52
N ALA A 309 21.64 11.83 13.33
CA ALA A 309 21.56 13.09 12.61
C ALA A 309 20.11 13.47 12.28
N VAL A 310 19.31 12.51 11.78
CA VAL A 310 17.88 12.70 11.49
C VAL A 310 17.12 13.07 12.76
N ALA A 311 17.34 12.35 13.87
CA ALA A 311 16.68 12.61 15.15
C ALA A 311 16.98 14.01 15.71
N GLN A 312 18.22 14.46 15.55
CA GLN A 312 18.66 15.77 16.06
C GLN A 312 18.17 16.95 15.20
N GLY A 313 18.11 16.78 13.87
CA GLY A 313 17.88 17.89 12.96
C GLY A 313 16.46 17.99 12.39
N LEU A 314 15.74 16.87 12.19
CA LEU A 314 14.43 16.87 11.52
C LEU A 314 13.27 16.84 12.54
N LYS A 315 12.99 17.95 13.19
CA LYS A 315 11.93 18.04 14.22
C LYS A 315 10.50 18.04 13.66
N ALA A 316 10.33 18.30 12.37
CA ALA A 316 9.04 18.24 11.68
C ALA A 316 8.75 16.88 11.03
N LEU A 317 9.65 15.90 11.19
CA LEU A 317 9.55 14.60 10.53
C LEU A 317 8.32 13.81 11.00
N THR A 318 7.50 13.39 10.06
CA THR A 318 6.28 12.59 10.29
C THR A 318 6.42 11.15 9.80
N GLN A 319 7.22 10.93 8.75
CA GLN A 319 7.42 9.61 8.16
C GLN A 319 8.89 9.39 7.87
N LEU A 320 9.42 8.25 8.32
CA LEU A 320 10.79 7.81 8.07
C LEU A 320 10.79 6.35 7.62
N SER A 321 11.44 6.07 6.49
CA SER A 321 11.75 4.71 6.06
C SER A 321 13.26 4.48 6.06
N LEU A 322 13.67 3.42 6.77
CA LEU A 322 15.03 2.92 6.92
C LEU A 322 15.12 1.45 6.49
N SER A 323 14.12 0.98 5.74
CA SER A 323 14.02 -0.42 5.35
C SER A 323 15.25 -0.89 4.58
N ARG A 324 15.76 -2.09 4.88
CA ARG A 324 16.95 -2.70 4.24
C ARG A 324 18.29 -2.02 4.51
N ASP A 325 18.36 -1.17 5.52
CA ASP A 325 19.62 -0.56 5.94
C ASP A 325 20.27 -1.42 7.03
N TRP A 326 20.89 -2.48 6.57
CA TRP A 326 21.40 -3.57 7.42
C TRP A 326 22.56 -3.18 8.35
N ARG A 327 23.22 -2.02 8.15
CA ARG A 327 24.24 -1.45 9.06
C ARG A 327 23.64 -0.61 10.17
N ILE A 328 22.35 -0.31 10.12
CA ILE A 328 21.68 0.41 11.20
C ILE A 328 21.51 -0.56 12.37
N THR A 329 22.01 -0.13 13.51
CA THR A 329 21.83 -0.80 14.80
C THR A 329 20.78 -0.04 15.62
N GLU A 330 20.54 -0.47 16.85
CA GLU A 330 19.59 0.21 17.72
C GLU A 330 20.04 1.59 18.23
N LYS A 331 21.31 1.97 18.04
CA LYS A 331 21.80 3.31 18.39
C LYS A 331 21.03 4.38 17.64
N GLY A 332 20.65 5.43 18.32
CA GLY A 332 19.91 6.54 17.74
C GLY A 332 18.40 6.32 17.64
N LEU A 333 17.89 5.07 17.69
CA LEU A 333 16.44 4.83 17.63
C LEU A 333 15.72 5.42 18.84
N ALA A 334 16.34 5.40 20.03
CA ALA A 334 15.77 6.03 21.21
C ALA A 334 15.63 7.55 21.05
N GLU A 335 16.64 8.20 20.45
CA GLU A 335 16.61 9.64 20.15
C GLU A 335 15.58 9.95 19.06
N LEU A 336 15.50 9.13 18.02
CA LEU A 336 14.52 9.28 16.95
C LEU A 336 13.08 9.29 17.48
N LEU A 337 12.77 8.45 18.45
CA LEU A 337 11.45 8.37 19.06
C LEU A 337 11.14 9.53 20.03
N SER A 338 12.10 10.39 20.32
CA SER A 338 11.87 11.69 20.97
C SER A 338 11.27 12.74 20.02
N VAL A 339 11.27 12.49 18.70
CA VAL A 339 10.65 13.37 17.71
C VAL A 339 9.13 13.23 17.77
N SER A 340 8.46 14.16 18.44
CA SER A 340 7.01 14.09 18.74
C SER A 340 6.12 14.15 17.52
N SER A 341 6.62 14.67 16.38
CA SER A 341 5.92 14.72 15.10
C SER A 341 5.87 13.37 14.38
N LEU A 342 6.76 12.41 14.72
CA LEU A 342 6.87 11.13 14.04
C LEU A 342 5.61 10.28 14.22
N ARG A 343 5.05 9.81 13.08
CA ARG A 343 3.83 8.99 13.02
C ARG A 343 4.08 7.65 12.34
N SER A 344 4.96 7.59 11.38
CA SER A 344 5.25 6.37 10.62
C SER A 344 6.73 6.06 10.63
N LEU A 345 7.08 4.85 11.07
CA LEU A 345 8.45 4.35 11.11
C LEU A 345 8.52 2.97 10.45
N ASP A 346 9.33 2.87 9.41
CA ASP A 346 9.62 1.61 8.74
C ASP A 346 11.08 1.21 8.97
N LEU A 347 11.25 0.11 9.70
CA LEU A 347 12.53 -0.55 10.02
C LEU A 347 12.61 -1.94 9.39
N SER A 348 11.82 -2.20 8.36
CA SER A 348 11.76 -3.52 7.71
C SER A 348 13.16 -3.97 7.25
N GLU A 349 13.48 -5.24 7.48
CA GLU A 349 14.77 -5.84 7.10
C GLU A 349 16.02 -5.19 7.75
N CYS A 350 15.84 -4.41 8.84
CA CYS A 350 16.92 -3.93 9.68
C CYS A 350 17.31 -5.04 10.68
N LEU A 351 18.25 -5.90 10.28
CA LEU A 351 18.51 -7.18 10.94
C LEU A 351 19.00 -7.05 12.41
N HIS A 352 19.59 -5.92 12.80
CA HIS A 352 20.14 -5.72 14.14
C HIS A 352 19.16 -5.06 15.12
N VAL A 353 17.91 -4.85 14.72
CA VAL A 353 16.89 -4.24 15.59
C VAL A 353 16.22 -5.32 16.45
N SER A 354 16.35 -5.23 17.75
CA SER A 354 15.69 -6.13 18.73
C SER A 354 14.43 -5.52 19.36
N GLY A 355 14.18 -4.25 19.14
CA GLY A 355 13.09 -3.48 19.72
C GLY A 355 13.39 -2.90 21.11
N THR A 356 14.52 -3.21 21.72
CA THR A 356 14.87 -2.76 23.08
C THR A 356 15.04 -1.24 23.15
N GLU A 357 15.75 -0.65 22.17
CA GLU A 357 15.96 0.79 22.12
C GLU A 357 14.68 1.54 21.69
N ILE A 358 13.82 0.92 20.89
CA ILE A 358 12.50 1.48 20.56
C ILE A 358 11.69 1.63 21.87
N VAL A 359 11.65 0.58 22.69
CA VAL A 359 10.98 0.61 23.99
C VAL A 359 11.58 1.68 24.89
N LYS A 360 12.91 1.77 24.98
CA LYS A 360 13.61 2.81 25.78
C LYS A 360 13.27 4.22 25.28
N GLY A 361 13.29 4.46 23.99
CA GLY A 361 12.94 5.76 23.42
C GLY A 361 11.52 6.20 23.74
N LEU A 362 10.57 5.26 23.66
CA LEU A 362 9.17 5.52 23.99
C LEU A 362 8.94 5.70 25.51
N THR A 363 9.77 5.13 26.37
CA THR A 363 9.66 5.26 27.84
C THR A 363 10.45 6.44 28.39
N GLY A 364 11.56 6.80 27.77
CA GLY A 364 12.52 7.81 28.28
C GLY A 364 12.03 9.26 28.19
N CYS A 365 11.11 9.59 27.30
CA CYS A 365 10.61 10.94 27.09
C CYS A 365 9.35 11.21 27.94
N THR A 366 9.49 12.06 28.96
CA THR A 366 8.36 12.38 29.86
C THR A 366 7.40 13.42 29.29
N THR A 367 7.80 14.23 28.32
CA THR A 367 7.03 15.40 27.86
C THR A 367 6.62 15.37 26.39
N ALA A 368 7.39 14.72 25.51
CA ALA A 368 7.07 14.63 24.09
C ALA A 368 7.66 13.34 23.51
N ARG A 369 6.84 12.34 23.30
CA ARG A 369 7.22 11.09 22.62
C ARG A 369 6.52 10.96 21.27
N ALA A 370 7.12 10.21 20.35
CA ALA A 370 6.47 9.84 19.09
C ALA A 370 5.15 9.10 19.38
N GLN A 371 4.10 9.49 18.67
CA GLN A 371 2.80 8.83 18.69
C GLN A 371 2.65 8.09 17.36
N LEU A 372 3.27 6.91 17.26
CA LEU A 372 3.28 6.16 16.02
C LEU A 372 1.88 5.65 15.68
N ASP A 373 1.46 5.93 14.44
CA ASP A 373 0.28 5.35 13.82
C ASP A 373 0.65 4.07 13.04
N THR A 374 1.84 4.05 12.44
CA THR A 374 2.36 2.95 11.63
C THR A 374 3.75 2.54 12.10
N LEU A 375 3.94 1.26 12.37
CA LEU A 375 5.23 0.67 12.71
C LEU A 375 5.44 -0.61 11.90
N SER A 376 6.49 -0.64 11.07
CA SER A 376 6.92 -1.85 10.38
C SER A 376 8.25 -2.34 10.94
N LEU A 377 8.23 -3.58 11.41
CA LEU A 377 9.37 -4.35 11.91
C LEU A 377 9.54 -5.65 11.09
N LYS A 378 9.02 -5.66 9.87
CA LYS A 378 9.07 -6.82 8.99
C LYS A 378 10.50 -7.33 8.85
N SER A 379 10.69 -8.65 8.97
CA SER A 379 12.00 -9.32 8.88
C SER A 379 13.04 -8.89 9.92
N CYS A 380 12.64 -8.23 11.00
CA CYS A 380 13.51 -7.95 12.15
C CYS A 380 13.58 -9.21 13.03
N THR A 381 14.50 -10.11 12.71
CA THR A 381 14.55 -11.45 13.32
C THR A 381 14.91 -11.49 14.81
N TYR A 382 15.45 -10.41 15.36
CA TYR A 382 15.77 -10.30 16.79
C TYR A 382 14.60 -9.78 17.64
N ILE A 383 13.49 -9.36 17.02
CA ILE A 383 12.28 -8.96 17.76
C ILE A 383 11.72 -10.20 18.49
N ARG A 384 11.45 -10.04 19.79
CA ARG A 384 10.90 -11.07 20.68
C ARG A 384 9.66 -10.57 21.39
N ASP A 385 8.93 -11.49 22.04
CA ASP A 385 7.68 -11.20 22.75
C ASP A 385 7.78 -10.04 23.75
N PHE A 386 8.90 -9.92 24.47
CA PHE A 386 9.08 -8.80 25.41
C PHE A 386 9.02 -7.44 24.72
N ALA A 387 9.67 -7.30 23.57
CA ALA A 387 9.64 -6.06 22.80
C ALA A 387 8.22 -5.77 22.30
N VAL A 388 7.54 -6.77 21.71
CA VAL A 388 6.17 -6.60 21.23
C VAL A 388 5.22 -6.27 22.38
N PHE A 389 5.29 -6.99 23.49
CA PHE A 389 4.49 -6.72 24.68
C PHE A 389 4.66 -5.29 25.18
N SER A 390 5.91 -4.82 25.30
CA SER A 390 6.21 -3.45 25.74
C SER A 390 5.70 -2.41 24.75
N LEU A 391 5.89 -2.64 23.44
CA LEU A 391 5.42 -1.74 22.38
C LEU A 391 3.89 -1.65 22.38
N THR A 392 3.19 -2.76 22.57
CA THR A 392 1.71 -2.76 22.59
C THR A 392 1.16 -1.94 23.75
N GLN A 393 1.80 -1.96 24.91
CA GLN A 393 1.39 -1.14 26.05
C GLN A 393 1.68 0.35 25.83
N LEU A 394 2.82 0.68 25.23
CA LEU A 394 3.24 2.06 25.00
C LEU A 394 2.48 2.75 23.87
N LEU A 395 2.09 2.00 22.83
CA LEU A 395 1.45 2.51 21.61
C LEU A 395 -0.04 2.15 21.50
N GLY A 396 -0.64 1.56 22.54
CA GLY A 396 -1.98 0.99 22.53
C GLY A 396 -3.08 1.92 22.02
N ASN A 397 -2.96 3.21 22.25
CA ASN A 397 -3.96 4.20 21.86
C ASN A 397 -3.73 4.80 20.46
N THR A 398 -2.53 4.72 19.91
CA THR A 398 -2.15 5.43 18.68
C THR A 398 -1.96 4.50 17.50
N LEU A 399 -1.39 3.32 17.70
CA LEU A 399 -1.00 2.43 16.61
C LEU A 399 -2.20 1.91 15.83
N ARG A 400 -2.15 2.08 14.51
CA ARG A 400 -3.16 1.64 13.54
C ARG A 400 -2.66 0.53 12.64
N GLU A 401 -1.36 0.53 12.35
CA GLU A 401 -0.73 -0.43 11.47
C GLU A 401 0.50 -1.02 12.14
N LEU A 402 0.56 -2.36 12.21
CA LEU A 402 1.68 -3.12 12.74
C LEU A 402 2.05 -4.25 11.78
N ASP A 403 3.29 -4.23 11.31
CA ASP A 403 3.85 -5.30 10.49
C ASP A 403 4.99 -6.01 11.21
N LEU A 404 4.76 -7.27 11.54
CA LEU A 404 5.72 -8.20 12.15
C LEU A 404 6.01 -9.40 11.24
N THR A 405 5.72 -9.27 9.93
CA THR A 405 5.96 -10.34 8.95
C THR A 405 7.41 -10.83 9.06
N LEU A 406 7.60 -12.15 9.13
CA LEU A 406 8.90 -12.81 9.22
C LEU A 406 9.71 -12.48 10.50
N CYS A 407 9.02 -12.06 11.57
CA CYS A 407 9.60 -11.98 12.91
C CYS A 407 9.52 -13.36 13.58
N VAL A 408 10.50 -14.21 13.30
CA VAL A 408 10.47 -15.64 13.63
C VAL A 408 10.43 -15.96 15.14
N ASN A 409 10.77 -15.02 16.00
CA ASN A 409 10.75 -15.15 17.45
C ASN A 409 9.48 -14.58 18.12
N VAL A 410 8.50 -14.16 17.31
CA VAL A 410 7.19 -13.71 17.77
C VAL A 410 6.31 -14.95 17.98
N THR A 411 5.71 -15.09 19.16
CA THR A 411 4.90 -16.25 19.56
C THR A 411 3.47 -15.83 19.91
N ASP A 412 2.67 -16.78 20.37
CA ASP A 412 1.31 -16.58 20.87
C ASP A 412 1.20 -15.48 21.94
N LEU A 413 2.27 -15.30 22.74
CA LEU A 413 2.31 -14.25 23.75
C LEU A 413 2.22 -12.84 23.13
N SER A 414 2.93 -12.63 22.02
CA SER A 414 2.83 -11.38 21.26
C SER A 414 1.44 -11.15 20.68
N VAL A 415 0.82 -12.21 20.11
CA VAL A 415 -0.53 -12.12 19.52
C VAL A 415 -1.56 -11.73 20.59
N ARG A 416 -1.48 -12.36 21.77
CA ARG A 416 -2.34 -12.03 22.91
C ARG A 416 -2.13 -10.60 23.39
N ALA A 417 -0.88 -10.12 23.46
CA ALA A 417 -0.58 -8.74 23.82
C ALA A 417 -1.16 -7.74 22.80
N ILE A 418 -1.00 -8.02 21.51
CA ILE A 418 -1.59 -7.21 20.41
C ILE A 418 -3.11 -7.15 20.58
N ALA A 419 -3.77 -8.29 20.72
CA ALA A 419 -5.22 -8.36 20.85
C ALA A 419 -5.74 -7.64 22.10
N THR A 420 -4.97 -7.65 23.20
CA THR A 420 -5.37 -7.03 24.46
C THR A 420 -5.19 -5.52 24.45
N TYR A 421 -4.07 -5.01 23.91
CA TYR A 421 -3.69 -3.61 24.07
C TYR A 421 -3.90 -2.75 22.82
N LEU A 422 -3.90 -3.33 21.59
CA LEU A 422 -4.01 -2.58 20.34
C LEU A 422 -5.43 -2.60 19.73
N GLN A 423 -6.46 -2.37 20.51
CA GLN A 423 -7.86 -2.45 20.05
C GLN A 423 -8.22 -1.47 18.90
N GLY A 424 -7.39 -0.47 18.66
CA GLY A 424 -7.54 0.48 17.56
C GLY A 424 -6.90 0.05 16.25
N LEU A 425 -6.30 -1.15 16.19
CA LEU A 425 -5.53 -1.61 15.04
C LEU A 425 -6.43 -1.84 13.81
N VAL A 426 -5.93 -1.39 12.64
CA VAL A 426 -6.59 -1.49 11.35
C VAL A 426 -5.88 -2.49 10.43
N VAL A 427 -4.55 -2.54 10.52
CA VAL A 427 -3.70 -3.44 9.74
C VAL A 427 -2.81 -4.25 10.65
N LEU A 428 -2.86 -5.57 10.54
CA LEU A 428 -1.99 -6.49 11.25
C LEU A 428 -1.38 -7.50 10.28
N ARG A 429 -0.06 -7.54 10.19
CA ARG A 429 0.67 -8.52 9.39
C ARG A 429 1.57 -9.36 10.27
N LEU A 430 1.30 -10.66 10.29
CA LEU A 430 2.01 -11.69 11.05
C LEU A 430 2.51 -12.83 10.13
N GLY A 431 2.53 -12.60 8.83
CA GLY A 431 2.96 -13.61 7.86
C GLY A 431 4.35 -14.16 8.19
N LEU A 432 4.56 -15.48 8.00
CA LEU A 432 5.84 -16.17 8.28
C LEU A 432 6.28 -16.18 9.77
N CYS A 433 5.40 -15.84 10.72
CA CYS A 433 5.64 -16.02 12.15
C CYS A 433 5.31 -17.48 12.53
N LYS A 434 6.29 -18.37 12.41
CA LYS A 434 6.09 -19.84 12.49
C LYS A 434 5.70 -20.36 13.87
N GLU A 435 5.93 -19.58 14.92
CA GLU A 435 5.65 -19.97 16.31
C GLU A 435 4.24 -19.57 16.78
N ILE A 436 3.45 -18.92 15.92
CA ILE A 436 2.05 -18.60 16.20
C ILE A 436 1.19 -19.85 16.00
N THR A 437 0.34 -20.13 17.00
CA THR A 437 -0.59 -21.26 17.01
C THR A 437 -2.03 -20.80 17.24
N ASP A 438 -2.97 -21.75 17.20
CA ASP A 438 -4.37 -21.48 17.52
C ASP A 438 -4.56 -20.86 18.92
N TRP A 439 -3.70 -21.22 19.88
CA TRP A 439 -3.74 -20.69 21.26
C TRP A 439 -3.57 -19.15 21.28
N GLY A 440 -2.63 -18.63 20.48
CA GLY A 440 -2.40 -17.19 20.37
C GLY A 440 -3.61 -16.45 19.82
N LEU A 441 -4.22 -16.95 18.73
CA LEU A 441 -5.39 -16.34 18.12
C LEU A 441 -6.62 -16.37 19.05
N LEU A 442 -6.80 -17.48 19.78
CA LEU A 442 -7.89 -17.67 20.72
C LEU A 442 -7.69 -16.95 22.06
N GLY A 443 -6.50 -16.37 22.30
CA GLY A 443 -6.18 -15.71 23.57
C GLY A 443 -5.97 -16.66 24.73
N MET A 444 -5.75 -17.96 24.47
CA MET A 444 -5.60 -19.01 25.46
C MET A 444 -4.14 -19.14 25.94
N VAL A 445 -3.95 -19.70 27.12
CA VAL A 445 -2.64 -20.09 27.65
C VAL A 445 -2.46 -21.58 27.47
N GLU A 446 -1.36 -22.00 26.87
CA GLU A 446 -0.98 -23.41 26.86
C GLU A 446 -0.77 -23.88 28.30
N ALA A 447 -1.47 -24.89 28.71
CA ALA A 447 -1.25 -25.50 30.02
C ALA A 447 0.18 -26.06 30.03
N THR A 448 1.11 -25.38 30.67
CA THR A 448 2.48 -25.85 30.88
C THR A 448 2.37 -27.26 31.51
N LYS A 449 2.94 -28.26 30.87
CA LYS A 449 3.25 -29.54 31.50
C LYS A 449 4.23 -29.18 32.63
N CYS A 450 3.71 -29.01 33.84
CA CYS A 450 4.54 -29.00 35.03
C CYS A 450 5.19 -30.40 35.09
N GLU A 451 6.51 -30.45 34.91
CA GLU A 451 7.25 -31.59 35.42
C GLU A 451 6.90 -31.72 36.92
N PRO A 452 6.62 -32.94 37.41
CA PRO A 452 6.24 -33.10 38.81
C PRO A 452 7.47 -32.89 39.67
N ASP A 453 7.66 -31.70 40.21
CA ASP A 453 8.44 -31.55 41.46
C ASP A 453 7.69 -32.33 42.54
N GLN A 454 8.40 -33.29 43.09
CA GLN A 454 7.93 -34.12 44.17
C GLN A 454 7.56 -33.24 45.38
N GLU A 455 6.44 -33.65 46.01
CA GLU A 455 5.93 -33.24 47.32
C GLU A 455 5.09 -31.95 47.39
N THR A 456 3.80 -32.10 47.13
CA THR A 456 2.76 -31.96 48.18
C THR A 456 1.42 -32.42 47.64
N ALA A 457 0.80 -33.29 48.38
CA ALA A 457 -0.51 -33.88 48.09
C ALA A 457 -1.63 -32.85 48.02
N ASP A 458 -2.60 -33.18 47.17
CA ASP A 458 -3.99 -32.76 47.25
C ASP A 458 -4.33 -31.36 46.69
N LYS A 459 -4.40 -31.26 45.34
CA LYS A 459 -5.47 -30.52 44.64
C LYS A 459 -5.44 -30.94 43.17
N GLY A 460 -6.44 -31.70 42.75
CA GLY A 460 -6.61 -32.15 41.39
C GLY A 460 -6.62 -31.05 40.33
N PRO A 461 -6.37 -31.37 39.04
CA PRO A 461 -6.22 -30.39 37.98
C PRO A 461 -7.52 -29.58 37.85
N ARG A 462 -7.44 -28.26 38.11
CA ARG A 462 -8.52 -27.35 37.78
C ARG A 462 -8.53 -27.17 36.26
N PHE A 463 -9.31 -27.98 35.58
CA PHE A 463 -9.81 -27.68 34.27
C PHE A 463 -10.72 -26.47 34.35
N THR A 464 -10.23 -25.30 34.11
CA THR A 464 -11.08 -24.14 33.81
C THR A 464 -11.60 -24.30 32.36
N ARG A 465 -12.58 -25.19 32.19
CA ARG A 465 -13.49 -25.16 31.07
C ARG A 465 -14.35 -23.91 31.21
N THR A 466 -13.96 -22.83 30.60
CA THR A 466 -14.87 -21.70 30.34
C THR A 466 -15.18 -21.63 28.85
N PHE A 467 -15.82 -22.64 28.32
CA PHE A 467 -16.72 -22.49 27.18
C PHE A 467 -18.00 -21.85 27.74
N GLY A 468 -18.11 -20.55 27.69
CA GLY A 468 -19.39 -19.96 28.06
C GLY A 468 -19.39 -18.50 28.54
N ASN A 469 -18.25 -17.93 28.84
CA ASN A 469 -18.20 -16.50 29.15
C ASN A 469 -16.94 -15.90 28.51
N MET A 470 -17.09 -15.40 27.28
CA MET A 470 -16.12 -14.45 26.76
C MET A 470 -16.33 -13.14 27.51
N GLY A 471 -15.93 -13.13 28.79
CA GLY A 471 -15.76 -11.94 29.56
C GLY A 471 -14.71 -11.09 28.90
N PHE A 472 -15.14 -9.98 28.31
CA PHE A 472 -14.26 -8.96 27.81
C PHE A 472 -13.32 -8.55 28.95
N PHE A 473 -12.07 -8.99 28.90
CA PHE A 473 -11.03 -8.40 29.70
C PHE A 473 -10.94 -6.93 29.26
N LYS A 474 -11.46 -6.01 30.08
CA LYS A 474 -11.16 -4.60 29.89
C LYS A 474 -9.66 -4.46 30.11
N PRO A 475 -8.89 -4.00 29.11
CA PRO A 475 -7.48 -3.69 29.37
C PRO A 475 -7.41 -2.73 30.57
N PRO A 476 -6.41 -2.87 31.44
CA PRO A 476 -6.22 -1.92 32.52
C PRO A 476 -6.15 -0.52 31.91
N ARG A 477 -7.08 0.36 32.29
CA ARG A 477 -7.06 1.76 31.88
C ARG A 477 -5.81 2.36 32.54
N LEU A 478 -4.78 2.67 31.73
CA LEU A 478 -3.71 3.53 32.21
C LEU A 478 -4.34 4.90 32.49
N PRO A 479 -4.19 5.44 33.70
CA PRO A 479 -4.59 6.82 33.98
C PRO A 479 -3.81 7.75 33.05
N PHE A 480 -4.49 8.67 32.39
CA PHE A 480 -3.92 9.57 31.39
C PHE A 480 -2.84 10.52 31.92
N ASP A 481 -2.65 10.61 33.25
CA ASP A 481 -1.74 11.53 33.93
C ASP A 481 -0.59 10.84 34.67
N GLU A 482 -0.48 9.51 34.65
CA GLU A 482 0.67 8.83 35.26
C GLU A 482 1.81 8.67 34.24
N LYS A 483 3.03 8.99 34.66
CA LYS A 483 4.26 8.69 33.91
C LYS A 483 4.22 7.23 33.46
N PRO A 484 4.52 6.94 32.20
CA PRO A 484 4.50 5.56 31.72
C PRO A 484 5.41 4.71 32.60
N LYS A 485 4.84 3.70 33.25
CA LYS A 485 5.59 2.74 34.03
C LYS A 485 6.55 2.00 33.12
N LEU A 486 7.81 1.92 33.51
CA LEU A 486 8.80 1.12 32.82
C LEU A 486 8.30 -0.34 32.78
N VAL A 487 8.04 -0.89 31.63
CA VAL A 487 7.61 -2.28 31.48
C VAL A 487 8.78 -3.18 31.85
N THR A 488 8.56 -4.11 32.78
CA THR A 488 9.58 -5.01 33.29
C THR A 488 9.38 -6.44 32.81
N HIS A 489 10.44 -7.25 32.92
CA HIS A 489 10.33 -8.69 32.67
C HIS A 489 9.32 -9.39 33.59
N ASN A 490 9.12 -8.86 34.83
CA ASN A 490 8.11 -9.39 35.74
C ASN A 490 6.68 -9.15 35.23
N ASP A 491 6.39 -8.01 34.60
CA ASP A 491 5.08 -7.73 34.00
C ASP A 491 4.78 -8.73 32.88
N LEU A 492 5.79 -9.07 32.08
CA LEU A 492 5.67 -10.10 31.05
C LEU A 492 5.42 -11.48 31.65
N GLN A 493 6.11 -11.85 32.75
CA GLN A 493 5.90 -13.13 33.41
C GLN A 493 4.49 -13.26 34.01
N GLN A 494 3.97 -12.19 34.62
CA GLN A 494 2.59 -12.14 35.09
C GLN A 494 1.60 -12.30 33.94
N PHE A 495 1.82 -11.61 32.81
CA PHE A 495 0.97 -11.70 31.64
C PHE A 495 0.98 -13.10 30.99
N LYS A 496 2.11 -13.84 31.07
CA LYS A 496 2.18 -15.23 30.59
C LYS A 496 1.17 -16.14 31.28
N GLN A 497 0.90 -15.93 32.55
CA GLN A 497 0.03 -16.75 33.38
C GLN A 497 -1.46 -16.38 33.25
N GLN A 498 -1.79 -15.25 32.61
CA GLN A 498 -3.15 -14.76 32.46
C GLN A 498 -3.68 -15.06 31.05
N ALA A 499 -4.97 -15.47 30.96
CA ALA A 499 -5.67 -15.49 29.68
C ALA A 499 -5.78 -14.06 29.12
N GLY A 500 -5.39 -13.89 27.86
CA GLY A 500 -5.49 -12.61 27.14
C GLY A 500 -6.77 -12.50 26.31
N ALA A 501 -6.94 -11.39 25.61
CA ALA A 501 -7.99 -11.25 24.62
C ALA A 501 -7.70 -12.13 23.41
N SER A 502 -8.75 -12.70 22.80
CA SER A 502 -8.62 -13.32 21.48
C SER A 502 -8.45 -12.26 20.40
N LEU A 503 -7.90 -12.65 19.26
CA LEU A 503 -7.72 -11.73 18.13
C LEU A 503 -9.04 -11.08 17.68
N LEU A 504 -10.19 -11.72 17.93
CA LEU A 504 -11.53 -11.19 17.68
C LEU A 504 -11.77 -9.81 18.35
N ALA A 505 -11.03 -9.46 19.40
CA ALA A 505 -11.14 -8.16 20.05
C ALA A 505 -10.73 -6.98 19.14
N LEU A 506 -9.97 -7.24 18.07
CA LEU A 506 -9.55 -6.22 17.10
C LEU A 506 -10.66 -5.90 16.07
N ASN A 507 -11.77 -5.36 16.56
CA ASN A 507 -12.99 -5.16 15.76
C ASN A 507 -12.87 -4.12 14.64
N ARG A 508 -11.79 -3.35 14.57
CA ARG A 508 -11.52 -2.36 13.51
C ARG A 508 -10.62 -2.87 12.39
N LEU A 509 -10.27 -4.15 12.42
CA LEU A 509 -9.32 -4.73 11.47
C LEU A 509 -9.88 -4.72 10.05
N GLN A 510 -9.11 -4.16 9.12
CA GLN A 510 -9.41 -4.12 7.68
C GLN A 510 -8.42 -4.95 6.86
N GLU A 511 -7.24 -5.20 7.40
CA GLU A 511 -6.24 -6.06 6.77
C GLU A 511 -5.61 -6.99 7.81
N LEU A 512 -5.56 -8.28 7.47
CA LEU A 512 -4.94 -9.32 8.29
C LEU A 512 -4.13 -10.26 7.39
N ASP A 513 -2.85 -10.44 7.73
CA ASP A 513 -1.98 -11.41 7.09
C ASP A 513 -1.49 -12.44 8.12
N LEU A 514 -1.90 -13.69 7.92
CA LEU A 514 -1.48 -14.87 8.70
C LEU A 514 -0.79 -15.90 7.78
N SER A 515 -0.35 -15.49 6.61
CA SER A 515 0.27 -16.40 5.63
C SER A 515 1.50 -17.11 6.21
N ALA A 516 1.66 -18.37 5.84
CA ALA A 516 2.80 -19.20 6.27
C ALA A 516 3.00 -19.25 7.81
N CYS A 517 1.92 -19.28 8.57
CA CYS A 517 1.88 -19.64 9.99
C CYS A 517 1.38 -21.11 10.11
N PRO A 518 2.26 -22.11 9.95
CA PRO A 518 1.86 -23.49 9.64
C PRO A 518 1.15 -24.22 10.78
N LYS A 519 1.18 -23.68 11.99
CA LYS A 519 0.54 -24.25 13.18
C LYS A 519 -0.91 -23.80 13.39
N LEU A 520 -1.45 -22.97 12.46
CA LEU A 520 -2.85 -22.54 12.49
C LEU A 520 -3.75 -23.57 11.81
N THR A 521 -4.92 -23.83 12.42
CA THR A 521 -5.91 -24.79 11.93
C THR A 521 -7.30 -24.14 11.78
N ASP A 522 -8.26 -24.91 11.27
CA ASP A 522 -9.66 -24.49 11.20
C ASP A 522 -10.23 -24.08 12.57
N SER A 523 -9.67 -24.61 13.67
CA SER A 523 -10.17 -24.36 15.03
C SER A 523 -10.12 -22.89 15.42
N SER A 524 -9.00 -22.19 15.14
CA SER A 524 -8.90 -20.76 15.43
C SER A 524 -9.55 -19.90 14.34
N ILE A 525 -9.34 -20.26 13.07
CA ILE A 525 -9.80 -19.46 11.93
C ILE A 525 -11.32 -19.31 11.96
N THR A 526 -12.07 -20.39 12.18
CA THR A 526 -13.56 -20.36 12.20
C THR A 526 -14.13 -19.59 13.39
N GLN A 527 -13.43 -19.57 14.52
CA GLN A 527 -13.89 -18.91 15.74
C GLN A 527 -13.52 -17.43 15.77
N VAL A 528 -12.35 -17.06 15.24
CA VAL A 528 -11.75 -15.73 15.40
C VAL A 528 -12.01 -14.82 14.21
N LEU A 529 -11.97 -15.31 12.96
CA LEU A 529 -12.09 -14.46 11.78
C LEU A 529 -13.56 -14.09 11.49
N ARG A 530 -14.08 -13.16 12.29
CA ARG A 530 -15.45 -12.66 12.19
C ARG A 530 -15.45 -11.12 12.14
N TYR A 531 -14.81 -10.58 11.10
CA TYR A 531 -14.64 -9.14 10.94
C TYR A 531 -15.47 -8.62 9.76
N PRO A 532 -16.61 -7.96 9.99
CA PRO A 532 -17.47 -7.49 8.91
C PRO A 532 -16.79 -6.45 8.00
N ASP A 533 -15.82 -5.69 8.53
CA ASP A 533 -15.12 -4.62 7.81
C ASP A 533 -13.78 -5.08 7.20
N LEU A 534 -13.41 -6.35 7.34
CA LEU A 534 -12.17 -6.88 6.79
C LEU A 534 -12.19 -6.84 5.26
N ARG A 535 -11.20 -6.20 4.68
CA ARG A 535 -11.07 -6.01 3.23
C ARG A 535 -10.00 -6.88 2.60
N ARG A 536 -8.89 -7.09 3.31
CA ARG A 536 -7.77 -7.90 2.83
C ARG A 536 -7.42 -8.98 3.84
N LEU A 537 -7.42 -10.21 3.37
CA LEU A 537 -7.08 -11.38 4.19
C LEU A 537 -6.10 -12.27 3.42
N SER A 538 -4.99 -12.61 4.06
CA SER A 538 -4.05 -13.61 3.56
C SER A 538 -3.95 -14.77 4.54
N LEU A 539 -4.30 -15.97 4.04
CA LEU A 539 -4.18 -17.28 4.70
C LEU A 539 -3.36 -18.25 3.83
N SER A 540 -2.53 -17.73 2.94
CA SER A 540 -1.73 -18.56 2.03
C SER A 540 -0.72 -19.42 2.80
N MET A 541 -0.38 -20.60 2.24
CA MET A 541 0.61 -21.51 2.81
C MET A 541 0.25 -22.03 4.23
N LEU A 542 -1.04 -22.22 4.49
CA LEU A 542 -1.55 -22.87 5.71
C LEU A 542 -1.97 -24.30 5.37
N PRO A 543 -1.21 -25.33 5.79
CA PRO A 543 -1.48 -26.70 5.39
C PRO A 543 -2.72 -27.31 6.06
N GLU A 544 -3.07 -26.84 7.26
CA GLU A 544 -4.12 -27.42 8.11
C GLU A 544 -5.49 -26.73 7.99
N ILE A 545 -5.62 -25.71 7.13
CA ILE A 545 -6.92 -25.08 6.86
C ILE A 545 -7.66 -25.83 5.75
N THR A 546 -8.98 -25.91 5.88
CA THR A 546 -9.86 -26.59 4.95
C THR A 546 -11.00 -25.70 4.44
N ASP A 547 -11.90 -26.32 3.67
CA ASP A 547 -13.14 -25.67 3.20
C ASP A 547 -13.96 -25.06 4.35
N ALA A 548 -13.85 -25.59 5.56
CA ALA A 548 -14.56 -25.07 6.74
C ALA A 548 -14.10 -23.65 7.09
N SER A 549 -12.78 -23.41 7.07
CA SER A 549 -12.22 -22.05 7.24
C SER A 549 -12.70 -21.10 6.17
N LEU A 550 -12.63 -21.51 4.89
CA LEU A 550 -13.04 -20.67 3.77
C LEU A 550 -14.53 -20.29 3.86
N ALA A 551 -15.41 -21.25 4.13
CA ALA A 551 -16.85 -21.02 4.27
C ALA A 551 -17.15 -20.07 5.45
N SER A 552 -16.49 -20.27 6.60
CA SER A 552 -16.67 -19.42 7.77
C SER A 552 -16.22 -17.98 7.52
N VAL A 553 -15.02 -17.80 6.93
CA VAL A 553 -14.47 -16.49 6.59
C VAL A 553 -15.40 -15.75 5.62
N ALA A 554 -15.84 -16.40 4.55
CA ALA A 554 -16.74 -15.78 3.57
C ALA A 554 -18.08 -15.33 4.19
N CYS A 555 -18.65 -16.16 5.08
CA CYS A 555 -19.90 -15.86 5.75
C CYS A 555 -19.82 -14.62 6.68
N HIS A 556 -18.70 -14.46 7.41
CA HIS A 556 -18.56 -13.42 8.43
C HIS A 556 -17.80 -12.17 7.93
N CYS A 557 -16.91 -12.31 6.93
CA CYS A 557 -16.10 -11.20 6.42
C CYS A 557 -16.62 -10.72 5.06
N ARG A 558 -17.82 -10.17 5.02
CA ARG A 558 -18.54 -9.80 3.78
C ARG A 558 -17.96 -8.61 3.02
N SER A 559 -17.04 -7.86 3.62
CA SER A 559 -16.38 -6.72 2.97
C SER A 559 -15.09 -7.08 2.24
N LEU A 560 -14.75 -8.38 2.14
CA LEU A 560 -13.52 -8.82 1.50
C LEU A 560 -13.46 -8.38 0.03
N THR A 561 -12.37 -7.69 -0.28
CA THR A 561 -11.98 -7.29 -1.64
C THR A 561 -10.76 -8.05 -2.13
N SER A 562 -9.93 -8.57 -1.21
CA SER A 562 -8.75 -9.37 -1.52
C SER A 562 -8.66 -10.57 -0.58
N LEU A 563 -8.53 -11.77 -1.16
CA LEU A 563 -8.41 -13.02 -0.43
C LEU A 563 -7.28 -13.85 -1.03
N ALA A 564 -6.28 -14.20 -0.21
CA ALA A 564 -5.17 -15.04 -0.61
C ALA A 564 -5.20 -16.38 0.14
N LEU A 565 -5.25 -17.48 -0.61
CA LEU A 565 -5.31 -18.86 -0.16
C LEU A 565 -4.31 -19.74 -0.94
N SER A 566 -3.26 -19.13 -1.51
CA SER A 566 -2.28 -19.87 -2.32
C SER A 566 -1.61 -20.97 -1.49
N HIS A 567 -1.37 -22.13 -2.12
CA HIS A 567 -0.73 -23.29 -1.48
C HIS A 567 -1.44 -23.83 -0.24
N CYS A 568 -2.79 -23.80 -0.24
CA CYS A 568 -3.62 -24.42 0.80
C CYS A 568 -4.23 -25.71 0.25
N PRO A 569 -3.68 -26.90 0.58
CA PRO A 569 -4.12 -28.18 0.00
C PRO A 569 -5.51 -28.61 0.45
N GLY A 570 -5.99 -28.13 1.60
CA GLY A 570 -7.31 -28.45 2.13
C GLY A 570 -8.47 -27.66 1.49
N ILE A 571 -8.17 -26.70 0.60
CA ILE A 571 -9.20 -25.91 -0.10
C ILE A 571 -9.59 -26.60 -1.41
N SER A 572 -10.91 -26.79 -1.62
CA SER A 572 -11.48 -27.51 -2.76
C SER A 572 -12.63 -26.75 -3.42
N ASP A 573 -13.15 -27.29 -4.52
CA ASP A 573 -14.36 -26.77 -5.19
C ASP A 573 -15.57 -26.68 -4.25
N ARG A 574 -15.65 -27.54 -3.23
CA ARG A 574 -16.72 -27.50 -2.24
C ARG A 574 -16.64 -26.24 -1.39
N GLY A 575 -15.44 -25.89 -0.94
CA GLY A 575 -15.21 -24.65 -0.18
C GLY A 575 -15.56 -23.41 -1.00
N VAL A 576 -15.12 -23.38 -2.26
CA VAL A 576 -15.46 -22.29 -3.18
C VAL A 576 -16.97 -22.19 -3.40
N ALA A 577 -17.67 -23.33 -3.56
CA ALA A 577 -19.13 -23.34 -3.72
C ALA A 577 -19.87 -22.77 -2.50
N GLN A 578 -19.38 -23.01 -1.30
CA GLN A 578 -19.96 -22.49 -0.07
C GLN A 578 -19.63 -21.00 0.14
N ALA A 579 -18.46 -20.55 -0.28
CA ALA A 579 -17.96 -19.20 -0.05
C ALA A 579 -18.40 -18.18 -1.09
N ALA A 580 -18.43 -18.55 -2.38
CA ALA A 580 -18.65 -17.65 -3.51
C ALA A 580 -19.92 -16.76 -3.37
N PRO A 581 -21.07 -17.26 -2.89
CA PRO A 581 -22.26 -16.42 -2.72
C PRO A 581 -22.09 -15.23 -1.76
N TYR A 582 -21.10 -15.26 -0.86
CA TYR A 582 -20.83 -14.19 0.10
C TYR A 582 -19.71 -13.25 -0.38
N LEU A 583 -18.96 -13.63 -1.44
CA LEU A 583 -17.76 -12.92 -1.91
C LEU A 583 -18.03 -11.97 -3.09
N HIS A 584 -19.22 -11.41 -3.19
CA HIS A 584 -19.64 -10.52 -4.29
C HIS A 584 -18.83 -9.21 -4.40
N ARG A 585 -18.06 -8.84 -3.37
CA ARG A 585 -17.18 -7.66 -3.37
C ARG A 585 -15.73 -7.99 -3.77
N LEU A 586 -15.42 -9.27 -3.99
CA LEU A 586 -14.05 -9.73 -4.22
C LEU A 586 -13.50 -9.18 -5.54
N GLN A 587 -12.31 -8.58 -5.46
CA GLN A 587 -11.57 -8.02 -6.59
C GLN A 587 -10.30 -8.81 -6.88
N HIS A 588 -9.65 -9.34 -5.83
CA HIS A 588 -8.39 -10.06 -5.96
C HIS A 588 -8.49 -11.40 -5.25
N LEU A 589 -8.27 -12.48 -6.01
CA LEU A 589 -8.29 -13.85 -5.49
C LEU A 589 -7.02 -14.58 -5.90
N TYR A 590 -6.32 -15.13 -4.90
CA TYR A 590 -5.07 -15.88 -5.10
C TYR A 590 -5.28 -17.31 -4.63
N LEU A 591 -5.28 -18.26 -5.57
CA LEU A 591 -5.46 -19.70 -5.37
C LEU A 591 -4.29 -20.53 -5.94
N SER A 592 -3.15 -19.87 -6.19
CA SER A 592 -1.99 -20.53 -6.77
C SER A 592 -1.60 -21.79 -5.99
N GLY A 593 -1.34 -22.91 -6.69
CA GLY A 593 -0.92 -24.15 -6.08
C GLY A 593 -1.98 -24.92 -5.27
N CYS A 594 -3.25 -24.53 -5.35
CA CYS A 594 -4.36 -25.29 -4.74
C CYS A 594 -4.74 -26.47 -5.64
N SER A 595 -4.29 -27.67 -5.29
CA SER A 595 -4.43 -28.88 -6.13
C SER A 595 -5.86 -29.39 -6.28
N ASN A 596 -6.76 -29.06 -5.34
CA ASN A 596 -8.15 -29.53 -5.30
C ASN A 596 -9.15 -28.56 -5.92
N ILE A 597 -8.66 -27.49 -6.56
CA ILE A 597 -9.45 -26.54 -7.33
C ILE A 597 -9.50 -26.98 -8.80
N THR A 598 -10.70 -27.00 -9.38
CA THR A 598 -10.96 -27.41 -10.77
C THR A 598 -11.74 -26.33 -11.54
N ASP A 599 -12.06 -26.61 -12.79
CA ASP A 599 -12.92 -25.77 -13.62
C ASP A 599 -14.26 -25.42 -12.96
N ARG A 600 -14.76 -26.28 -12.08
CA ARG A 600 -16.01 -26.05 -11.34
C ARG A 600 -15.94 -24.81 -10.48
N SER A 601 -14.82 -24.58 -9.78
CA SER A 601 -14.60 -23.36 -9.00
C SER A 601 -14.65 -22.11 -9.86
N LEU A 602 -14.08 -22.15 -11.07
CA LEU A 602 -14.10 -21.00 -11.98
C LEU A 602 -15.52 -20.65 -12.45
N PHE A 603 -16.35 -21.66 -12.71
CA PHE A 603 -17.77 -21.42 -13.05
C PHE A 603 -18.55 -20.80 -11.89
N LEU A 604 -18.26 -21.17 -10.65
CA LEU A 604 -18.88 -20.58 -9.46
C LEU A 604 -18.44 -19.12 -9.26
N LEU A 605 -17.15 -18.82 -9.49
CA LEU A 605 -16.65 -17.45 -9.45
C LEU A 605 -17.29 -16.56 -10.53
N LEU A 606 -17.53 -17.10 -11.72
CA LEU A 606 -18.29 -16.41 -12.79
C LEU A 606 -19.72 -16.03 -12.37
N GLN A 607 -20.35 -16.85 -11.53
CA GLN A 607 -21.73 -16.64 -11.11
C GLN A 607 -21.87 -15.61 -9.98
N HIS A 608 -20.85 -15.47 -9.12
CA HIS A 608 -20.97 -14.73 -7.86
C HIS A 608 -19.97 -13.59 -7.68
N CYS A 609 -18.85 -13.60 -8.42
CA CYS A 609 -17.75 -12.65 -8.23
C CYS A 609 -17.54 -11.76 -9.47
N ASP A 610 -18.55 -11.00 -9.83
CA ASP A 610 -18.58 -10.12 -11.02
C ASP A 610 -17.61 -8.92 -10.96
N ARG A 611 -17.05 -8.63 -9.77
CA ARG A 611 -16.07 -7.54 -9.55
C ARG A 611 -14.62 -8.00 -9.61
N LEU A 612 -14.36 -9.26 -9.96
CA LEU A 612 -13.02 -9.83 -9.96
C LEU A 612 -12.12 -9.13 -10.99
N GLN A 613 -10.97 -8.66 -10.54
CA GLN A 613 -9.95 -7.95 -11.34
C GLN A 613 -8.67 -8.78 -11.49
N THR A 614 -8.30 -9.49 -10.42
CA THR A 614 -7.10 -10.34 -10.40
C THR A 614 -7.46 -11.72 -9.93
N LEU A 615 -7.04 -12.72 -10.69
CA LEU A 615 -7.16 -14.13 -10.36
C LEU A 615 -5.82 -14.82 -10.56
N ASP A 616 -5.24 -15.39 -9.50
CA ASP A 616 -4.05 -16.22 -9.59
C ASP A 616 -4.42 -17.69 -9.34
N ILE A 617 -4.34 -18.47 -10.39
CA ILE A 617 -4.56 -19.93 -10.42
C ILE A 617 -3.32 -20.65 -10.93
N SER A 618 -2.16 -20.02 -10.83
CA SER A 618 -0.89 -20.63 -11.23
C SER A 618 -0.69 -21.96 -10.52
N SER A 619 -0.14 -22.94 -11.22
CA SER A 619 0.10 -24.29 -10.68
C SER A 619 -1.15 -25.06 -10.21
N CYS A 620 -2.37 -24.63 -10.55
CA CYS A 620 -3.59 -25.42 -10.36
C CYS A 620 -3.74 -26.41 -11.52
N LYS A 621 -3.30 -27.64 -11.32
CA LYS A 621 -3.18 -28.68 -12.39
C LYS A 621 -4.50 -29.14 -12.99
N ASN A 622 -5.61 -28.92 -12.30
CA ASN A 622 -6.93 -29.44 -12.68
C ASN A 622 -7.83 -28.38 -13.34
N ILE A 623 -7.24 -27.27 -13.78
CA ILE A 623 -7.94 -26.19 -14.50
C ILE A 623 -7.57 -26.27 -15.97
N SER A 624 -8.57 -26.16 -16.86
CA SER A 624 -8.36 -26.17 -18.30
C SER A 624 -8.13 -24.75 -18.85
N PRO A 625 -7.25 -24.57 -19.84
CA PRO A 625 -7.04 -23.26 -20.49
C PRO A 625 -8.33 -22.69 -21.11
N THR A 626 -9.18 -23.56 -21.65
CA THR A 626 -10.46 -23.13 -22.26
C THR A 626 -11.42 -22.51 -21.27
N THR A 627 -11.42 -22.97 -20.02
CA THR A 627 -12.23 -22.37 -18.95
C THR A 627 -11.66 -21.02 -18.52
N VAL A 628 -10.34 -20.86 -18.55
CA VAL A 628 -9.68 -19.57 -18.28
C VAL A 628 -10.06 -18.54 -19.36
N ASP A 629 -10.00 -18.92 -20.63
CA ASP A 629 -10.40 -18.06 -21.76
C ASP A 629 -11.87 -17.63 -21.65
N LEU A 630 -12.74 -18.57 -21.28
CA LEU A 630 -14.16 -18.28 -21.04
C LEU A 630 -14.34 -17.27 -19.89
N LEU A 631 -13.61 -17.46 -18.80
CA LEU A 631 -13.67 -16.55 -17.64
C LEU A 631 -13.25 -15.14 -18.04
N GLN A 632 -12.14 -14.99 -18.76
CA GLN A 632 -11.66 -13.70 -19.25
C GLN A 632 -12.66 -13.02 -20.22
N SER A 633 -13.34 -13.81 -21.03
CA SER A 633 -14.35 -13.26 -21.96
C SER A 633 -15.64 -12.80 -21.27
N ARG A 634 -15.96 -13.35 -20.10
CA ARG A 634 -17.21 -13.10 -19.39
C ARG A 634 -17.10 -12.06 -18.28
N LEU A 635 -15.95 -11.93 -17.64
CA LEU A 635 -15.72 -10.97 -16.55
C LEU A 635 -15.08 -9.68 -17.12
N PRO A 636 -15.83 -8.58 -17.21
CA PRO A 636 -15.38 -7.38 -17.92
C PRO A 636 -14.25 -6.63 -17.21
N PHE A 637 -14.04 -6.90 -15.91
CA PHE A 637 -13.04 -6.23 -15.08
C PHE A 637 -11.81 -7.11 -14.82
N LEU A 638 -11.78 -8.35 -15.31
CA LEU A 638 -10.69 -9.28 -15.08
C LEU A 638 -9.49 -8.93 -15.97
N GLU A 639 -8.55 -8.16 -15.41
CA GLU A 639 -7.37 -7.68 -16.13
C GLU A 639 -6.16 -8.62 -15.98
N ASN A 640 -6.00 -9.21 -14.80
CA ASN A 640 -4.82 -9.98 -14.45
C ASN A 640 -5.20 -11.42 -14.12
N VAL A 641 -4.94 -12.33 -15.06
CA VAL A 641 -5.07 -13.77 -14.82
C VAL A 641 -3.68 -14.40 -14.87
N HIS A 642 -3.24 -14.90 -13.72
CA HIS A 642 -2.00 -15.64 -13.62
C HIS A 642 -2.31 -17.14 -13.67
N HIS A 643 -1.86 -17.83 -14.73
CA HIS A 643 -2.11 -19.25 -14.97
C HIS A 643 -0.86 -20.00 -15.44
N LYS A 644 0.33 -19.58 -14.95
CA LYS A 644 1.59 -20.25 -15.27
C LYS A 644 1.57 -21.69 -14.77
N PHE A 645 2.12 -22.63 -15.58
CA PHE A 645 2.20 -24.07 -15.28
C PHE A 645 0.85 -24.82 -15.20
N ILE A 646 -0.20 -24.30 -15.84
CA ILE A 646 -1.35 -25.11 -16.20
C ILE A 646 -0.91 -25.98 -17.38
N GLU A 647 -0.83 -27.30 -17.17
CA GLU A 647 -0.45 -28.23 -18.23
C GLU A 647 -1.49 -28.18 -19.35
N THR A 648 -1.08 -27.76 -20.54
CA THR A 648 -1.84 -28.05 -21.76
C THR A 648 -1.80 -29.56 -21.96
N ARG A 649 -2.83 -30.28 -21.56
CA ARG A 649 -3.03 -31.67 -21.97
C ARG A 649 -3.21 -31.65 -23.50
N SER A 650 -2.08 -31.70 -24.20
CA SER A 650 -2.06 -31.98 -25.63
C SER A 650 -2.79 -33.29 -25.86
N CYS A 651 -3.93 -33.21 -26.53
CA CYS A 651 -4.65 -34.38 -27.05
C CYS A 651 -3.84 -35.06 -28.15
N TYR A 652 -2.71 -35.67 -27.82
CA TYR A 652 -2.12 -36.71 -28.66
C TYR A 652 -2.80 -38.04 -28.33
N ARG A 653 -3.99 -38.27 -28.88
CA ARG A 653 -4.44 -39.63 -29.14
C ARG A 653 -3.48 -40.20 -30.19
N LYS A 654 -2.63 -41.13 -29.76
CA LYS A 654 -1.96 -42.05 -30.68
C LYS A 654 -3.03 -42.77 -31.54
N LYS A 655 -2.89 -42.60 -32.85
CA LYS A 655 -3.46 -43.54 -33.81
C LYS A 655 -2.66 -44.84 -33.78
#